data_22a6e4ea1cda2ae4bf02e6eb9bd90a88
#
_entry.id   22a6e4ea1cda2ae4bf02e6eb9bd90a88
#
_cell.length_a   1.000
_cell.length_b   1.000
_cell.length_c   1.000
_cell.angle_alpha   90.00
_cell.angle_beta   90.00
_cell.angle_gamma   90.00
#
_symmetry.space_group_name_H-M   'P 1'
#
loop_
_entity.id
_entity.type
_entity.pdbx_description
1 polymer ?
#
loop_
_entity_poly.entity_id
_entity_poly.type
_entity_poly.pdbx_seq_one_letter_code
_entity_poly.pdbx_strand_id
1 'polypeptide(L)'
;MGAVFLIALILYFYRSYHSMERQNTVYSTMDEPSLPVAYVSSGDYLMNPMHAYLQDMGKQAARDMITVLPQDRQLKLVVQEYDNMVASASYEIRTLDLSHLIEKGTVSDISRSDGNASLVLPIQNLINKDQAYLLHITLETGAHTLNYYTRILWTDRDYTKAMEDVALKFTTGSFNPANSKDITTYLETKDTADNSSLGHVDLHSSYSQITWGKTGMQPKGNFYMTLREFDGMMGEIQISYESYMTDENDEEKHFLNEDNFVFRNDSERVYMMDFDRTTHQIFDGNSEDFEGKRITLGVGNTDDIAVQKSENEHYIAFKTDQGLWRYDQSSKSGHAVNIFSYRSDTDDGVRADYDQHDIKILSVSDKGDVDFLVYGYVNRGSHEGYNGILYYRYDSSDDTVTENFFIAIPEVYEQICWNIEQLAYLSGDGLLYLYYGGSIYGIDTNSLEVVTIATGLQESGFASSDTQQYIAYQNPDAEDIYHAGKITLVNLESNQSSEIQGGGYLRVIGFNQDDLIYGVINPAYASIYTEKHKIPISEIHIIGPDLSDKTSYAKDGLLFTNVRVSGTRIHFDKIRPVEGGRYEAAGEDTIISNREQSDARLRGVGSYTDKILQKVWYIEIKDLGTKHVRSTTPKNLSLERASALDLNITEDKNAMTMFYAYAHGHFQGRTRTLEEAYELVYDDFGYVLTADGEFVWNRVDKSTMVTIRNATALAEEPLTKLSKLTTIDTYDAYSMVNAYGMDLSSALYFLNKGYPLIAYLGDSCYLIYSYDSFNIRLVDPVSGSQNVVGREDAEAMFRQDGNRFVGIVPHKT
;
A
#
# COMPACT_ATOMS: atom_id res chain seq x y z
N MET A 1 -58.82 31.53 7.21
CA MET A 1 -57.88 31.48 6.09
C MET A 1 -56.61 32.29 6.37
N GLY A 2 -56.67 33.55 6.84
CA GLY A 2 -55.49 34.38 7.11
C GLY A 2 -54.50 33.77 8.12
N ALA A 3 -55.00 33.21 9.23
CA ALA A 3 -54.14 32.62 10.27
C ALA A 3 -53.42 31.36 9.79
N VAL A 4 -54.08 30.53 8.97
CA VAL A 4 -53.44 29.31 8.39
C VAL A 4 -52.37 29.67 7.38
N PHE A 5 -52.59 30.74 6.60
CA PHE A 5 -51.62 31.27 5.68
C PHE A 5 -50.39 31.82 6.40
N LEU A 6 -50.63 32.56 7.50
CA LEU A 6 -49.54 33.13 8.31
C LEU A 6 -48.70 32.04 8.99
N ILE A 7 -49.32 30.97 9.49
CA ILE A 7 -48.62 29.82 10.07
C ILE A 7 -47.84 29.06 8.98
N ALA A 8 -48.42 28.86 7.81
CA ALA A 8 -47.72 28.22 6.71
C ALA A 8 -46.55 29.08 6.23
N LEU A 9 -46.68 30.40 6.21
CA LEU A 9 -45.61 31.32 5.85
C LEU A 9 -44.47 31.31 6.90
N ILE A 10 -44.83 31.28 8.18
CA ILE A 10 -43.86 31.18 9.29
C ILE A 10 -43.14 29.82 9.21
N LEU A 11 -43.87 28.74 9.00
CA LEU A 11 -43.28 27.42 8.84
C LEU A 11 -42.40 27.32 7.59
N TYR A 12 -42.81 27.96 6.48
CA TYR A 12 -42.01 28.04 5.26
C TYR A 12 -40.72 28.83 5.51
N PHE A 13 -40.78 30.00 6.13
CA PHE A 13 -39.59 30.79 6.46
C PHE A 13 -38.75 30.13 7.52
N TYR A 14 -39.35 29.48 8.51
CA TYR A 14 -38.59 28.69 9.50
C TYR A 14 -37.84 27.53 8.84
N ARG A 15 -38.52 26.80 7.97
CA ARG A 15 -37.93 25.68 7.23
C ARG A 15 -36.89 26.15 6.21
N SER A 16 -37.16 27.23 5.49
CA SER A 16 -36.22 27.86 4.57
C SER A 16 -35.01 28.44 5.30
N TYR A 17 -35.20 29.07 6.46
CA TYR A 17 -34.12 29.58 7.27
C TYR A 17 -33.23 28.43 7.81
N HIS A 18 -33.80 27.36 8.33
CA HIS A 18 -33.05 26.19 8.77
C HIS A 18 -32.41 25.45 7.63
N SER A 19 -33.00 25.41 6.44
CA SER A 19 -32.33 24.82 5.28
C SER A 19 -31.17 25.67 4.75
N MET A 20 -31.27 27.00 4.89
CA MET A 20 -30.16 27.92 4.55
C MET A 20 -29.02 27.86 5.59
N GLU A 21 -29.34 27.59 6.88
CA GLU A 21 -28.31 27.40 7.93
C GLU A 21 -27.59 26.06 7.81
N ARG A 22 -28.15 25.06 7.09
CA ARG A 22 -27.59 23.72 6.92
C ARG A 22 -26.68 23.58 5.69
N GLN A 23 -26.65 24.57 4.81
CA GLN A 23 -25.79 24.46 3.62
C GLN A 23 -24.37 24.88 3.94
N ASN A 24 -23.44 23.95 3.74
CA ASN A 24 -22.03 24.24 3.70
C ASN A 24 -21.75 25.34 2.66
N THR A 25 -20.86 26.26 2.98
CA THR A 25 -20.53 27.33 2.06
C THR A 25 -19.25 27.00 1.32
N VAL A 26 -19.38 26.70 0.05
CA VAL A 26 -18.21 26.51 -0.83
C VAL A 26 -17.78 27.89 -1.34
N TYR A 27 -16.52 28.26 -1.03
CA TYR A 27 -15.89 29.48 -1.53
C TYR A 27 -14.96 29.18 -2.71
N SER A 28 -13.95 28.35 -2.49
CA SER A 28 -13.02 27.91 -3.53
C SER A 28 -12.84 26.40 -3.45
N THR A 29 -12.70 25.78 -4.60
CA THR A 29 -12.39 24.35 -4.78
C THR A 29 -11.21 24.22 -5.72
N MET A 30 -10.60 23.03 -5.75
CA MET A 30 -9.63 22.69 -6.79
C MET A 30 -10.28 22.75 -8.17
N ASP A 31 -9.47 22.96 -9.20
CA ASP A 31 -9.89 22.94 -10.60
C ASP A 31 -10.51 21.58 -10.97
N GLU A 32 -11.38 21.59 -11.98
CA GLU A 32 -11.94 20.33 -12.53
C GLU A 32 -10.84 19.49 -13.21
N PRO A 33 -11.01 18.15 -13.28
CA PRO A 33 -10.03 17.29 -13.96
C PRO A 33 -9.96 17.59 -15.44
N SER A 34 -8.74 17.67 -15.95
CA SER A 34 -8.52 18.01 -17.36
C SER A 34 -7.94 16.86 -18.19
N LEU A 35 -7.17 15.97 -17.58
CA LEU A 35 -6.47 14.91 -18.28
C LEU A 35 -7.34 13.68 -18.54
N PRO A 36 -7.25 13.07 -19.74
CA PRO A 36 -8.03 11.91 -20.14
C PRO A 36 -7.75 10.66 -19.29
N VAL A 37 -8.80 9.83 -19.13
CA VAL A 37 -8.68 8.45 -18.59
C VAL A 37 -8.88 7.45 -19.73
N ALA A 38 -7.97 6.50 -19.84
CA ALA A 38 -8.03 5.44 -20.83
C ALA A 38 -8.48 4.13 -20.19
N TYR A 39 -9.41 3.43 -20.84
CA TYR A 39 -9.93 2.14 -20.41
C TYR A 39 -9.65 1.07 -21.47
N VAL A 40 -9.49 -0.16 -21.02
CA VAL A 40 -9.50 -1.34 -21.88
C VAL A 40 -10.94 -1.83 -22.06
N SER A 41 -11.34 -2.08 -23.30
CA SER A 41 -12.65 -2.68 -23.59
C SER A 41 -12.55 -4.21 -23.56
N SER A 42 -13.15 -4.83 -22.52
CA SER A 42 -13.30 -6.28 -22.38
C SER A 42 -14.77 -6.66 -22.58
N GLY A 43 -15.12 -7.08 -23.81
CA GLY A 43 -16.51 -7.37 -24.14
C GLY A 43 -17.43 -6.18 -23.92
N ASP A 44 -18.35 -6.30 -22.97
CA ASP A 44 -19.31 -5.24 -22.60
C ASP A 44 -18.79 -4.33 -21.47
N TYR A 45 -17.60 -4.59 -20.92
CA TYR A 45 -17.04 -3.86 -19.79
C TYR A 45 -15.92 -2.92 -20.20
N LEU A 46 -15.82 -1.80 -19.49
CA LEU A 46 -14.64 -0.94 -19.48
C LEU A 46 -13.84 -1.28 -18.22
N MET A 47 -12.58 -1.69 -18.43
CA MET A 47 -11.69 -2.18 -17.39
C MET A 47 -10.40 -1.39 -17.34
N ASN A 48 -9.66 -1.56 -16.24
CA ASN A 48 -8.34 -1.00 -16.09
C ASN A 48 -8.30 0.51 -16.37
N PRO A 49 -8.95 1.34 -15.56
CA PRO A 49 -8.89 2.79 -15.72
C PRO A 49 -7.46 3.28 -15.54
N MET A 50 -6.81 3.64 -16.64
CA MET A 50 -5.46 4.17 -16.67
C MET A 50 -5.50 5.69 -16.62
N HIS A 51 -4.83 6.28 -15.63
CA HIS A 51 -4.67 7.73 -15.49
C HIS A 51 -3.47 8.23 -16.27
N ALA A 52 -3.55 9.47 -16.74
CA ALA A 52 -2.52 10.09 -17.56
C ALA A 52 -1.34 10.57 -16.71
N TYR A 53 -0.12 10.28 -17.14
CA TYR A 53 1.09 10.86 -16.57
C TYR A 53 1.75 11.82 -17.55
N LEU A 54 2.15 13.00 -17.06
CA LEU A 54 2.99 13.95 -17.78
C LEU A 54 4.47 13.61 -17.68
N GLN A 55 4.84 12.70 -16.78
CA GLN A 55 6.18 12.17 -16.58
C GLN A 55 6.32 10.80 -17.27
N ASP A 56 7.57 10.42 -17.57
CA ASP A 56 7.87 9.01 -17.82
C ASP A 56 8.06 8.30 -16.48
N MET A 57 7.15 7.39 -16.18
CA MET A 57 7.09 6.66 -14.90
C MET A 57 7.94 5.38 -14.90
N GLY A 58 8.56 5.05 -16.04
CA GLY A 58 9.37 3.85 -16.15
C GLY A 58 8.58 2.55 -15.90
N LYS A 59 9.28 1.52 -15.41
CA LYS A 59 8.73 0.18 -15.23
C LYS A 59 7.74 0.03 -14.08
N GLN A 60 7.80 0.92 -13.12
CA GLN A 60 7.00 0.78 -11.88
C GLN A 60 5.52 1.07 -12.11
N ALA A 61 5.18 1.97 -13.00
CA ALA A 61 3.80 2.38 -13.26
C ALA A 61 2.89 1.27 -13.82
N ALA A 62 3.44 0.15 -14.25
CA ALA A 62 2.66 -0.96 -14.77
C ALA A 62 2.36 -2.06 -13.75
N ARG A 63 2.75 -1.89 -12.46
CA ARG A 63 2.59 -2.95 -11.45
C ARG A 63 1.15 -3.19 -11.04
N ASP A 64 0.37 -2.14 -10.96
CA ASP A 64 -0.96 -2.11 -10.36
C ASP A 64 -2.05 -2.74 -11.22
N MET A 65 -1.77 -3.06 -12.49
CA MET A 65 -2.76 -3.72 -13.34
C MET A 65 -2.13 -4.56 -14.44
N ILE A 66 -2.91 -5.52 -14.91
CA ILE A 66 -2.56 -6.34 -16.06
C ILE A 66 -3.74 -6.40 -17.04
N THR A 67 -3.46 -6.41 -18.32
CA THR A 67 -4.45 -6.52 -19.39
C THR A 67 -4.24 -7.81 -20.16
N VAL A 68 -5.22 -8.70 -20.13
CA VAL A 68 -5.18 -9.91 -20.95
C VAL A 68 -5.59 -9.55 -22.38
N LEU A 69 -4.72 -9.86 -23.33
CA LEU A 69 -4.97 -9.53 -24.74
C LEU A 69 -5.98 -10.48 -25.37
N PRO A 70 -6.90 -9.96 -26.20
CA PRO A 70 -7.78 -10.81 -26.97
C PRO A 70 -6.98 -11.70 -27.93
N GLN A 71 -7.57 -12.82 -28.37
CA GLN A 71 -6.86 -13.82 -29.20
C GLN A 71 -6.37 -13.25 -30.54
N ASP A 72 -7.08 -12.27 -31.09
CA ASP A 72 -6.68 -11.56 -32.32
C ASP A 72 -5.67 -10.44 -32.06
N ARG A 73 -5.34 -10.18 -30.80
CA ARG A 73 -4.42 -9.12 -30.35
C ARG A 73 -4.80 -7.71 -30.81
N GLN A 74 -6.08 -7.47 -31.06
CA GLN A 74 -6.61 -6.14 -31.35
C GLN A 74 -7.08 -5.50 -30.06
N LEU A 75 -6.19 -4.83 -29.34
CA LEU A 75 -6.51 -4.21 -28.06
C LEU A 75 -7.31 -2.92 -28.27
N LYS A 76 -8.58 -2.95 -27.92
CA LYS A 76 -9.46 -1.79 -28.01
C LYS A 76 -9.38 -0.94 -26.76
N LEU A 77 -9.11 0.35 -26.93
CA LEU A 77 -9.14 1.35 -25.88
C LEU A 77 -10.34 2.28 -26.07
N VAL A 78 -10.89 2.71 -24.94
CA VAL A 78 -11.89 3.78 -24.86
C VAL A 78 -11.31 4.85 -23.95
N VAL A 79 -11.25 6.09 -24.44
CA VAL A 79 -10.64 7.22 -23.71
C VAL A 79 -11.71 8.26 -23.44
N GLN A 80 -11.95 8.54 -22.18
CA GLN A 80 -12.76 9.66 -21.73
C GLN A 80 -11.89 10.92 -21.79
N GLU A 81 -12.23 11.84 -22.71
CA GLU A 81 -11.29 12.88 -23.14
C GLU A 81 -11.23 14.12 -22.21
N TYR A 82 -12.26 14.35 -21.38
CA TYR A 82 -12.40 15.60 -20.61
C TYR A 82 -12.13 16.82 -21.52
N ASP A 83 -11.24 17.75 -21.10
CA ASP A 83 -10.90 18.93 -21.88
C ASP A 83 -9.74 18.72 -22.90
N ASN A 84 -9.15 17.51 -22.93
CA ASN A 84 -7.98 17.20 -23.73
C ASN A 84 -8.28 16.17 -24.84
N MET A 85 -8.72 16.64 -26.02
CA MET A 85 -9.01 15.79 -27.15
C MET A 85 -7.75 15.07 -27.67
N VAL A 86 -7.84 13.75 -27.80
CA VAL A 86 -6.78 12.89 -28.32
C VAL A 86 -6.63 13.07 -29.85
N ALA A 87 -5.48 13.51 -30.30
CA ALA A 87 -5.20 13.70 -31.73
C ALA A 87 -4.62 12.43 -32.37
N SER A 88 -3.75 11.71 -31.66
CA SER A 88 -3.13 10.47 -32.09
C SER A 88 -2.67 9.64 -30.92
N ALA A 89 -2.40 8.37 -31.14
CA ALA A 89 -1.83 7.47 -30.18
C ALA A 89 -0.59 6.77 -30.74
N SER A 90 0.37 6.50 -29.88
CA SER A 90 1.46 5.57 -30.14
C SER A 90 1.62 4.61 -28.98
N TYR A 91 2.28 3.48 -29.21
CA TYR A 91 2.53 2.51 -28.16
C TYR A 91 3.88 1.84 -28.35
N GLU A 92 4.47 1.44 -27.21
CA GLU A 92 5.66 0.59 -27.15
C GLU A 92 5.37 -0.61 -26.26
N ILE A 93 5.81 -1.78 -26.70
CA ILE A 93 5.80 -3.00 -25.90
C ILE A 93 7.25 -3.35 -25.59
N ARG A 94 7.55 -3.50 -24.30
CA ARG A 94 8.88 -3.80 -23.80
C ARG A 94 8.85 -5.00 -22.85
N THR A 95 10.00 -5.62 -22.63
CA THR A 95 10.19 -6.50 -21.48
C THR A 95 9.95 -5.72 -20.17
N LEU A 96 9.54 -6.41 -19.09
CA LEU A 96 9.20 -5.74 -17.82
C LEU A 96 10.36 -4.94 -17.22
N ASP A 97 11.60 -5.41 -17.45
CA ASP A 97 12.84 -4.73 -17.05
C ASP A 97 13.21 -3.54 -17.96
N LEU A 98 12.40 -3.25 -18.99
CA LEU A 98 12.62 -2.24 -20.04
C LEU A 98 13.84 -2.48 -20.96
N SER A 99 14.61 -3.55 -20.76
CA SER A 99 15.87 -3.78 -21.49
C SER A 99 15.68 -3.97 -22.99
N HIS A 100 14.52 -4.51 -23.42
CA HIS A 100 14.25 -4.82 -24.81
C HIS A 100 12.94 -4.22 -25.29
N LEU A 101 13.01 -3.49 -26.41
CA LEU A 101 11.85 -3.06 -27.17
C LEU A 101 11.40 -4.22 -28.09
N ILE A 102 10.19 -4.71 -27.89
CA ILE A 102 9.59 -5.80 -28.66
C ILE A 102 8.87 -5.27 -29.88
N GLU A 103 8.05 -4.24 -29.66
CA GLU A 103 7.21 -3.66 -30.71
C GLU A 103 6.93 -2.18 -30.43
N LYS A 104 6.71 -1.42 -31.49
CA LYS A 104 6.10 -0.09 -31.40
C LYS A 104 5.17 0.16 -32.58
N GLY A 105 4.14 0.94 -32.34
CA GLY A 105 3.17 1.30 -33.33
C GLY A 105 2.55 2.68 -33.13
N THR A 106 1.85 3.13 -34.15
CA THR A 106 1.08 4.39 -34.11
C THR A 106 -0.32 4.15 -34.62
N VAL A 107 -1.29 4.85 -34.01
CA VAL A 107 -2.70 4.80 -34.40
C VAL A 107 -3.22 6.22 -34.56
N SER A 108 -3.79 6.48 -35.74
CA SER A 108 -4.44 7.76 -36.07
C SER A 108 -5.93 7.63 -36.38
N ASP A 109 -6.42 6.39 -36.49
CA ASP A 109 -7.84 6.12 -36.68
C ASP A 109 -8.56 6.11 -35.35
N ILE A 110 -9.17 7.24 -35.02
CA ILE A 110 -9.86 7.50 -33.75
C ILE A 110 -11.30 7.82 -34.06
N SER A 111 -12.19 6.98 -33.58
CA SER A 111 -13.64 7.23 -33.64
C SER A 111 -14.13 7.87 -32.34
N ARG A 112 -15.16 8.72 -32.44
CA ARG A 112 -15.71 9.41 -31.24
C ARG A 112 -17.20 9.21 -31.13
N SER A 113 -17.64 8.97 -29.92
CA SER A 113 -19.05 8.92 -29.55
C SER A 113 -19.23 9.33 -28.10
N ASP A 114 -20.20 10.17 -27.83
CA ASP A 114 -20.63 10.52 -26.46
C ASP A 114 -19.50 11.02 -25.53
N GLY A 115 -18.60 11.85 -26.06
CA GLY A 115 -17.47 12.42 -25.30
C GLY A 115 -16.29 11.46 -25.11
N ASN A 116 -16.34 10.26 -25.71
CA ASN A 116 -15.26 9.28 -25.65
C ASN A 116 -14.59 9.10 -27.01
N ALA A 117 -13.28 8.97 -27.02
CA ALA A 117 -12.50 8.49 -28.15
C ALA A 117 -12.32 6.97 -28.07
N SER A 118 -12.41 6.29 -29.19
CA SER A 118 -12.16 4.84 -29.30
C SER A 118 -11.10 4.58 -30.35
N LEU A 119 -10.12 3.76 -30.01
CA LEU A 119 -9.02 3.36 -30.89
C LEU A 119 -8.64 1.90 -30.66
N VAL A 120 -7.93 1.31 -31.62
CA VAL A 120 -7.48 -0.09 -31.55
C VAL A 120 -5.96 -0.12 -31.69
N LEU A 121 -5.27 -0.74 -30.78
CA LEU A 121 -3.84 -1.02 -30.87
C LEU A 121 -3.66 -2.40 -31.54
N PRO A 122 -3.14 -2.46 -32.79
CA PRO A 122 -2.98 -3.72 -33.52
C PRO A 122 -1.66 -4.38 -33.15
N ILE A 123 -1.63 -5.09 -32.01
CA ILE A 123 -0.42 -5.74 -31.48
C ILE A 123 -0.03 -6.93 -32.38
N GLN A 124 1.21 -6.94 -32.86
CA GLN A 124 1.74 -7.96 -33.76
C GLN A 124 2.08 -9.26 -33.03
N ASN A 125 2.41 -10.31 -33.77
CA ASN A 125 2.81 -11.59 -33.20
C ASN A 125 4.31 -11.64 -32.85
N LEU A 126 4.77 -10.69 -32.05
CA LEU A 126 6.16 -10.59 -31.57
C LEU A 126 6.29 -10.92 -30.09
N ILE A 127 5.16 -10.98 -29.38
CA ILE A 127 5.11 -11.34 -27.96
C ILE A 127 4.92 -12.85 -27.78
N ASN A 128 5.53 -13.41 -26.76
CA ASN A 128 5.38 -14.82 -26.41
C ASN A 128 4.08 -15.05 -25.62
N LYS A 129 3.49 -16.23 -25.80
CA LYS A 129 2.37 -16.67 -24.96
C LYS A 129 2.79 -16.87 -23.52
N ASP A 130 1.85 -16.57 -22.61
CA ASP A 130 2.00 -16.75 -21.17
C ASP A 130 3.22 -16.00 -20.57
N GLN A 131 3.67 -14.94 -21.24
CA GLN A 131 4.71 -14.03 -20.76
C GLN A 131 4.15 -12.62 -20.68
N ALA A 132 4.35 -11.96 -19.54
CA ALA A 132 3.93 -10.57 -19.36
C ALA A 132 4.95 -9.61 -19.97
N TYR A 133 4.43 -8.50 -20.51
CA TYR A 133 5.20 -7.40 -21.08
C TYR A 133 4.65 -6.08 -20.56
N LEU A 134 5.46 -5.04 -20.58
CA LEU A 134 5.01 -3.68 -20.34
C LEU A 134 4.46 -3.09 -21.63
N LEU A 135 3.25 -2.56 -21.58
CA LEU A 135 2.64 -1.73 -22.62
C LEU A 135 2.66 -0.28 -22.15
N HIS A 136 3.43 0.55 -22.80
CA HIS A 136 3.44 1.99 -22.64
C HIS A 136 2.65 2.60 -23.80
N ILE A 137 1.60 3.34 -23.49
CA ILE A 137 0.74 4.04 -24.46
C ILE A 137 0.98 5.53 -24.32
N THR A 138 1.20 6.20 -25.42
CA THR A 138 1.34 7.66 -25.49
C THR A 138 0.19 8.24 -26.28
N LEU A 139 -0.59 9.12 -25.66
CA LEU A 139 -1.65 9.88 -26.31
C LEU A 139 -1.19 11.32 -26.52
N GLU A 140 -1.27 11.78 -27.78
CA GLU A 140 -1.01 13.16 -28.13
C GLU A 140 -2.31 13.95 -28.11
N THR A 141 -2.32 15.04 -27.37
CA THR A 141 -3.41 16.04 -27.36
C THR A 141 -2.93 17.35 -27.95
N GLY A 142 -3.79 18.35 -28.05
CA GLY A 142 -3.35 19.69 -28.52
C GLY A 142 -2.37 20.40 -27.57
N ALA A 143 -2.34 19.98 -26.31
CA ALA A 143 -1.57 20.63 -25.25
C ALA A 143 -0.48 19.73 -24.65
N HIS A 144 -0.68 18.44 -24.61
CA HIS A 144 0.15 17.50 -23.82
C HIS A 144 0.44 16.21 -24.57
N THR A 145 1.61 15.63 -24.24
CA THR A 145 1.94 14.23 -24.49
C THR A 145 1.70 13.48 -23.19
N LEU A 146 0.78 12.52 -23.21
CA LEU A 146 0.28 11.82 -22.04
C LEU A 146 0.71 10.35 -22.06
N ASN A 147 1.25 9.86 -20.96
CA ASN A 147 1.75 8.51 -20.81
C ASN A 147 0.79 7.66 -19.98
N TYR A 148 0.53 6.42 -20.44
CA TYR A 148 -0.30 5.44 -19.77
C TYR A 148 0.43 4.10 -19.76
N TYR A 149 0.24 3.31 -18.70
CA TYR A 149 0.98 2.07 -18.51
C TYR A 149 0.05 0.96 -18.05
N THR A 150 0.30 -0.24 -18.59
CA THR A 150 -0.28 -1.49 -18.09
C THR A 150 0.65 -2.64 -18.44
N ARG A 151 0.63 -3.72 -17.69
CA ARG A 151 1.21 -4.98 -18.14
C ARG A 151 0.23 -5.63 -19.12
N ILE A 152 0.75 -6.37 -20.10
CA ILE A 152 -0.07 -7.15 -21.03
C ILE A 152 0.36 -8.62 -20.98
N LEU A 153 -0.62 -9.49 -21.10
CA LEU A 153 -0.43 -10.93 -21.18
C LEU A 153 -1.23 -11.51 -22.34
N TRP A 154 -0.59 -12.31 -23.21
CA TRP A 154 -1.29 -13.07 -24.22
C TRP A 154 -1.28 -14.55 -23.88
N THR A 155 -2.44 -15.15 -23.69
CA THR A 155 -2.59 -16.53 -23.20
C THR A 155 -3.77 -17.23 -23.86
N ASP A 156 -3.67 -18.56 -24.01
CA ASP A 156 -4.83 -19.39 -24.40
C ASP A 156 -5.75 -19.70 -23.19
N ARG A 157 -5.29 -19.39 -21.97
CA ARG A 157 -6.01 -19.64 -20.71
C ARG A 157 -6.65 -18.36 -20.20
N ASP A 158 -7.36 -17.66 -21.07
CA ASP A 158 -8.08 -16.45 -20.68
C ASP A 158 -9.42 -16.82 -20.03
N TYR A 159 -9.47 -16.68 -18.74
CA TYR A 159 -10.67 -16.88 -17.92
C TYR A 159 -11.13 -15.59 -17.26
N THR A 160 -10.57 -14.46 -17.62
CA THR A 160 -10.84 -13.15 -17.01
C THR A 160 -12.31 -12.79 -17.09
N LYS A 161 -12.95 -13.01 -18.26
CA LYS A 161 -14.39 -12.76 -18.42
C LYS A 161 -15.27 -13.50 -17.41
N ALA A 162 -14.94 -14.75 -17.09
CA ALA A 162 -15.69 -15.52 -16.10
C ALA A 162 -15.46 -15.00 -14.67
N MET A 163 -14.26 -14.52 -14.35
CA MET A 163 -13.93 -13.89 -13.08
C MET A 163 -14.63 -12.54 -12.95
N GLU A 164 -14.59 -11.70 -14.00
CA GLU A 164 -15.27 -10.40 -14.09
C GLU A 164 -16.78 -10.55 -13.82
N ASP A 165 -17.42 -11.52 -14.51
CA ASP A 165 -18.85 -11.79 -14.35
C ASP A 165 -19.20 -12.22 -12.91
N VAL A 166 -18.36 -13.02 -12.26
CA VAL A 166 -18.57 -13.44 -10.86
C VAL A 166 -18.39 -12.26 -9.92
N ALA A 167 -17.32 -11.48 -10.07
CA ALA A 167 -17.03 -10.32 -9.23
C ALA A 167 -18.16 -9.29 -9.30
N LEU A 168 -18.52 -8.86 -10.50
CA LEU A 168 -19.58 -7.86 -10.69
C LEU A 168 -20.94 -8.36 -10.20
N LYS A 169 -21.24 -9.64 -10.43
CA LYS A 169 -22.50 -10.25 -9.96
C LYS A 169 -22.53 -10.32 -8.43
N PHE A 170 -21.42 -10.62 -7.77
CA PHE A 170 -21.32 -10.64 -6.32
C PHE A 170 -21.49 -9.23 -5.75
N THR A 171 -20.74 -8.25 -6.23
CA THR A 171 -20.82 -6.84 -5.80
C THR A 171 -22.22 -6.29 -5.99
N THR A 172 -22.79 -6.36 -7.20
CA THR A 172 -24.15 -5.85 -7.47
C THR A 172 -25.24 -6.63 -6.73
N GLY A 173 -25.04 -7.92 -6.55
CA GLY A 173 -25.93 -8.79 -5.78
C GLY A 173 -26.00 -8.44 -4.30
N SER A 174 -24.93 -7.85 -3.74
CA SER A 174 -24.88 -7.44 -2.33
C SER A 174 -25.91 -6.35 -1.98
N PHE A 175 -26.32 -5.54 -2.95
CA PHE A 175 -27.36 -4.52 -2.78
C PHE A 175 -28.79 -5.08 -2.83
N ASN A 176 -28.94 -6.35 -3.19
CA ASN A 176 -30.25 -7.00 -3.26
C ASN A 176 -30.30 -8.26 -2.39
N PRO A 177 -30.65 -8.14 -1.10
CA PRO A 177 -30.72 -9.28 -0.18
C PRO A 177 -31.68 -10.42 -0.63
N ALA A 178 -32.57 -10.17 -1.58
CA ALA A 178 -33.42 -11.21 -2.16
C ALA A 178 -32.66 -12.20 -3.06
N ASN A 179 -31.48 -11.81 -3.57
CA ASN A 179 -30.62 -12.62 -4.42
C ASN A 179 -29.57 -13.43 -3.63
N SER A 180 -29.96 -13.92 -2.46
CA SER A 180 -29.04 -14.61 -1.53
C SER A 180 -28.22 -15.73 -2.15
N LYS A 181 -28.75 -16.43 -3.15
CA LYS A 181 -28.09 -17.59 -3.78
C LYS A 181 -26.79 -17.18 -4.52
N ASP A 182 -26.76 -15.99 -5.10
CA ASP A 182 -25.62 -15.52 -5.87
C ASP A 182 -24.42 -15.16 -4.97
N ILE A 183 -24.67 -14.92 -3.70
CA ILE A 183 -23.65 -14.59 -2.69
C ILE A 183 -23.34 -15.81 -1.82
N THR A 184 -24.37 -16.46 -1.23
CA THR A 184 -24.15 -17.55 -0.26
C THR A 184 -23.40 -18.75 -0.82
N THR A 185 -23.36 -18.89 -2.16
CA THR A 185 -22.61 -19.98 -2.82
C THR A 185 -21.09 -19.82 -2.63
N TYR A 186 -20.62 -18.60 -2.40
CA TYR A 186 -19.20 -18.28 -2.26
C TYR A 186 -18.75 -18.09 -0.81
N LEU A 187 -19.69 -17.83 0.14
CA LEU A 187 -19.33 -17.53 1.52
C LEU A 187 -18.73 -18.72 2.27
N GLU A 188 -17.70 -18.43 3.03
CA GLU A 188 -17.07 -19.34 3.99
C GLU A 188 -17.27 -18.81 5.43
N THR A 189 -18.50 -18.48 5.80
CA THR A 189 -18.83 -17.83 7.07
C THR A 189 -18.27 -18.59 8.27
N LYS A 190 -17.59 -17.87 9.16
CA LYS A 190 -17.04 -18.40 10.42
C LYS A 190 -17.66 -17.68 11.62
N ASP A 191 -17.88 -18.41 12.70
CA ASP A 191 -18.38 -17.84 13.96
C ASP A 191 -17.39 -16.86 14.61
N THR A 192 -16.13 -16.93 14.21
CA THR A 192 -15.03 -16.07 14.70
C THR A 192 -14.82 -14.82 13.85
N ALA A 193 -15.55 -14.64 12.74
CA ALA A 193 -15.43 -13.47 11.88
C ALA A 193 -15.87 -12.19 12.62
N ASP A 194 -15.17 -11.10 12.35
CA ASP A 194 -15.56 -9.79 12.87
C ASP A 194 -16.75 -9.24 12.06
N ASN A 195 -17.92 -9.26 12.67
CA ASN A 195 -19.14 -8.70 12.09
C ASN A 195 -19.54 -7.39 12.80
N SER A 196 -18.61 -6.70 13.43
CA SER A 196 -18.89 -5.48 14.20
C SER A 196 -18.80 -4.19 13.40
N SER A 197 -18.29 -4.24 12.16
CA SER A 197 -18.08 -3.08 11.30
C SER A 197 -18.54 -3.34 9.87
N LEU A 198 -19.11 -2.32 9.22
CA LEU A 198 -19.31 -2.28 7.76
C LEU A 198 -18.10 -1.71 7.02
N GLY A 199 -17.15 -1.12 7.75
CA GLY A 199 -15.92 -0.55 7.17
C GLY A 199 -14.97 -1.59 6.60
N HIS A 200 -15.06 -2.84 7.08
CA HIS A 200 -14.32 -3.96 6.55
C HIS A 200 -15.18 -5.23 6.61
N VAL A 201 -15.29 -5.94 5.49
CA VAL A 201 -16.09 -7.14 5.34
C VAL A 201 -15.35 -8.12 4.44
N ASP A 202 -15.20 -9.36 4.88
CA ASP A 202 -14.44 -10.40 4.22
C ASP A 202 -15.28 -11.63 3.83
N LEU A 203 -14.64 -12.63 3.18
CA LEU A 203 -15.27 -13.88 2.75
C LEU A 203 -15.88 -14.67 3.92
N HIS A 204 -15.41 -14.45 5.16
CA HIS A 204 -15.86 -15.16 6.36
C HIS A 204 -16.98 -14.44 7.09
N SER A 205 -17.27 -13.20 6.71
CA SER A 205 -18.32 -12.37 7.29
C SER A 205 -19.71 -12.95 7.07
N SER A 206 -20.65 -12.56 7.91
CA SER A 206 -22.03 -13.02 7.80
C SER A 206 -22.70 -12.50 6.53
N TYR A 207 -23.66 -13.25 6.00
CA TYR A 207 -24.47 -12.81 4.86
C TYR A 207 -25.10 -11.42 5.07
N SER A 208 -25.57 -11.15 6.28
CA SER A 208 -26.14 -9.84 6.62
C SER A 208 -25.11 -8.73 6.48
N GLN A 209 -23.87 -9.00 6.88
CA GLN A 209 -22.78 -8.03 6.79
C GLN A 209 -22.43 -7.74 5.33
N ILE A 210 -22.25 -8.79 4.53
CA ILE A 210 -21.98 -8.70 3.10
C ILE A 210 -23.07 -7.92 2.36
N THR A 211 -24.34 -8.06 2.78
CA THR A 211 -25.48 -7.40 2.15
C THR A 211 -25.92 -6.12 2.87
N TRP A 212 -24.95 -5.40 3.47
CA TRP A 212 -25.11 -4.08 4.05
C TRP A 212 -26.04 -4.00 5.27
N GLY A 213 -26.33 -5.09 5.91
CA GLY A 213 -27.10 -5.12 7.16
C GLY A 213 -28.50 -4.52 7.02
N LYS A 214 -28.75 -3.43 7.75
CA LYS A 214 -30.02 -2.70 7.76
C LYS A 214 -29.93 -1.30 7.17
N THR A 215 -28.84 -0.97 6.51
CA THR A 215 -28.58 0.39 6.01
C THR A 215 -29.53 0.80 4.88
N GLY A 216 -30.03 -0.16 4.10
CA GLY A 216 -30.74 0.14 2.85
C GLY A 216 -29.81 0.69 1.76
N MET A 217 -28.50 0.38 1.86
CA MET A 217 -27.48 0.84 0.93
C MET A 217 -27.87 0.62 -0.54
N GLN A 218 -27.61 1.61 -1.36
CA GLN A 218 -27.82 1.58 -2.80
C GLN A 218 -26.54 1.98 -3.54
N PRO A 219 -26.26 1.39 -4.71
CA PRO A 219 -25.13 1.83 -5.52
C PRO A 219 -25.41 3.19 -6.15
N LYS A 220 -24.34 3.97 -6.39
CA LYS A 220 -24.39 5.25 -7.08
C LYS A 220 -23.34 5.26 -8.21
N GLY A 221 -23.73 5.70 -9.40
CA GLY A 221 -22.83 5.81 -10.53
C GLY A 221 -22.39 4.47 -11.12
N ASN A 222 -21.14 4.41 -11.55
CA ASN A 222 -20.57 3.26 -12.26
C ASN A 222 -19.75 2.35 -11.29
N PHE A 223 -19.57 1.11 -11.71
CA PHE A 223 -18.62 0.19 -11.11
C PHE A 223 -17.36 0.19 -11.98
N TYR A 224 -16.21 0.55 -11.40
CA TYR A 224 -14.92 0.56 -12.09
C TYR A 224 -14.16 -0.70 -11.73
N MET A 225 -13.79 -1.47 -12.75
CA MET A 225 -13.16 -2.78 -12.57
C MET A 225 -11.70 -2.74 -13.01
N THR A 226 -10.81 -3.21 -12.16
CA THR A 226 -9.38 -3.33 -12.43
C THR A 226 -8.94 -4.78 -12.26
N LEU A 227 -8.30 -5.35 -13.28
CA LEU A 227 -7.59 -6.61 -13.16
C LEU A 227 -6.19 -6.32 -12.60
N ARG A 228 -6.01 -6.59 -11.31
CA ARG A 228 -4.76 -6.31 -10.59
C ARG A 228 -3.67 -7.31 -10.96
N GLU A 229 -4.02 -8.60 -11.01
CA GLU A 229 -3.07 -9.65 -11.37
C GLU A 229 -3.75 -10.80 -12.13
N PHE A 230 -3.00 -11.45 -13.01
CA PHE A 230 -3.44 -12.63 -13.73
C PHE A 230 -2.26 -13.44 -14.24
N ASP A 231 -2.18 -14.75 -13.88
CA ASP A 231 -1.13 -15.69 -14.34
C ASP A 231 -1.67 -16.85 -15.20
N GLY A 232 -2.98 -16.81 -15.53
CA GLY A 232 -3.68 -17.86 -16.27
C GLY A 232 -4.30 -18.94 -15.35
N MET A 233 -4.02 -18.91 -14.05
CA MET A 233 -4.65 -19.75 -13.02
C MET A 233 -5.27 -18.87 -11.92
N MET A 234 -4.50 -17.96 -11.38
CA MET A 234 -4.95 -16.94 -10.43
C MET A 234 -5.40 -15.70 -11.19
N GLY A 235 -6.41 -15.01 -10.68
CA GLY A 235 -6.77 -13.65 -11.06
C GLY A 235 -7.19 -12.86 -9.84
N GLU A 236 -6.74 -11.61 -9.75
CA GLU A 236 -7.19 -10.66 -8.74
C GLU A 236 -7.91 -9.51 -9.41
N ILE A 237 -9.16 -9.27 -8.98
CA ILE A 237 -10.04 -8.23 -9.52
C ILE A 237 -10.47 -7.32 -8.40
N GLN A 238 -10.31 -6.03 -8.61
CA GLN A 238 -10.83 -4.97 -7.76
C GLN A 238 -12.01 -4.29 -8.45
N ILE A 239 -13.06 -3.97 -7.67
CA ILE A 239 -14.19 -3.16 -8.13
C ILE A 239 -14.34 -1.97 -7.19
N SER A 240 -14.13 -0.76 -7.71
CA SER A 240 -14.33 0.49 -6.98
C SER A 240 -15.65 1.13 -7.38
N TYR A 241 -16.42 1.63 -6.41
CA TYR A 241 -17.73 2.22 -6.65
C TYR A 241 -18.20 3.09 -5.50
N GLU A 242 -19.07 4.05 -5.80
CA GLU A 242 -19.83 4.79 -4.80
C GLU A 242 -21.12 4.07 -4.41
N SER A 243 -21.51 4.25 -3.15
CA SER A 243 -22.84 3.90 -2.65
C SER A 243 -23.39 4.98 -1.74
N TYR A 244 -24.69 4.93 -1.47
CA TYR A 244 -25.34 5.86 -0.56
C TYR A 244 -26.42 5.16 0.25
N MET A 245 -26.74 5.75 1.39
CA MET A 245 -27.92 5.41 2.17
C MET A 245 -28.63 6.70 2.59
N THR A 246 -29.93 6.60 2.79
CA THR A 246 -30.72 7.71 3.35
C THR A 246 -30.91 7.47 4.84
N ASP A 247 -30.55 8.44 5.66
CA ASP A 247 -30.69 8.38 7.10
C ASP A 247 -32.13 8.68 7.58
N GLU A 248 -32.35 8.69 8.92
CA GLU A 248 -33.65 8.94 9.52
C GLU A 248 -34.20 10.36 9.28
N ASN A 249 -33.35 11.28 8.83
CA ASN A 249 -33.68 12.68 8.52
C ASN A 249 -33.94 12.92 7.02
N ASP A 250 -33.98 11.87 6.21
CA ASP A 250 -34.02 11.93 4.75
C ASP A 250 -32.75 12.58 4.12
N GLU A 251 -31.59 12.51 4.80
CA GLU A 251 -30.31 12.97 4.27
C GLU A 251 -29.51 11.79 3.68
N GLU A 252 -28.89 12.01 2.52
CA GLU A 252 -28.03 11.00 1.91
C GLU A 252 -26.65 11.01 2.57
N LYS A 253 -26.18 9.83 2.94
CA LYS A 253 -24.81 9.56 3.37
C LYS A 253 -24.11 8.77 2.27
N HIS A 254 -22.98 9.24 1.82
CA HIS A 254 -22.22 8.67 0.70
C HIS A 254 -21.02 7.86 1.19
N PHE A 255 -20.67 6.83 0.43
CA PHE A 255 -19.59 5.90 0.78
C PHE A 255 -18.79 5.56 -0.46
N LEU A 256 -17.47 5.51 -0.31
CA LEU A 256 -16.57 4.87 -1.26
C LEU A 256 -16.37 3.42 -0.86
N ASN A 257 -16.43 2.53 -1.83
CA ASN A 257 -16.30 1.11 -1.60
C ASN A 257 -15.31 0.52 -2.57
N GLU A 258 -14.59 -0.47 -2.08
CA GLU A 258 -13.66 -1.26 -2.85
C GLU A 258 -13.84 -2.72 -2.51
N ASP A 259 -14.24 -3.50 -3.50
CA ASP A 259 -14.38 -4.95 -3.41
C ASP A 259 -13.18 -5.61 -4.09
N ASN A 260 -12.39 -6.36 -3.36
CA ASN A 260 -11.25 -7.12 -3.86
C ASN A 260 -11.57 -8.61 -3.89
N PHE A 261 -11.26 -9.26 -5.00
CA PHE A 261 -11.54 -10.67 -5.23
C PHE A 261 -10.30 -11.40 -5.68
N VAL A 262 -9.95 -12.48 -5.02
CA VAL A 262 -8.93 -13.42 -5.50
C VAL A 262 -9.62 -14.67 -6.05
N PHE A 263 -9.37 -14.97 -7.31
CA PHE A 263 -9.93 -16.11 -8.01
C PHE A 263 -8.86 -17.15 -8.37
N ARG A 264 -9.28 -18.39 -8.38
CA ARG A 264 -8.56 -19.51 -8.97
C ARG A 264 -9.41 -20.18 -10.03
N ASN A 265 -8.82 -20.45 -11.17
CA ASN A 265 -9.46 -21.24 -12.21
C ASN A 265 -8.79 -22.62 -12.34
N ASP A 266 -9.58 -23.67 -12.49
CA ASP A 266 -9.10 -25.03 -12.71
C ASP A 266 -9.51 -25.61 -14.08
N SER A 267 -9.82 -24.74 -15.05
CA SER A 267 -10.32 -25.05 -16.39
C SER A 267 -11.80 -25.42 -16.50
N GLU A 268 -12.44 -25.80 -15.42
CA GLU A 268 -13.88 -26.16 -15.41
C GLU A 268 -14.71 -25.11 -14.66
N ARG A 269 -14.11 -24.47 -13.65
CA ARG A 269 -14.81 -23.57 -12.75
C ARG A 269 -13.87 -22.49 -12.21
N VAL A 270 -14.41 -21.30 -12.04
CA VAL A 270 -13.79 -20.21 -11.27
C VAL A 270 -14.18 -20.36 -9.80
N TYR A 271 -13.21 -20.39 -8.91
CA TYR A 271 -13.35 -20.42 -7.47
C TYR A 271 -12.94 -19.05 -6.91
N MET A 272 -13.79 -18.48 -6.09
CA MET A 272 -13.45 -17.35 -5.25
C MET A 272 -12.63 -17.88 -4.08
N MET A 273 -11.38 -17.45 -3.99
CA MET A 273 -10.45 -17.90 -2.94
C MET A 273 -10.46 -16.92 -1.79
N ASP A 274 -10.65 -15.63 -2.10
CA ASP A 274 -10.78 -14.58 -1.14
C ASP A 274 -11.71 -13.49 -1.64
N PHE A 275 -12.28 -12.75 -0.70
CA PHE A 275 -13.07 -11.56 -0.90
C PHE A 275 -12.86 -10.64 0.29
N ASP A 276 -12.54 -9.40 0.00
CA ASP A 276 -12.38 -8.32 0.97
C ASP A 276 -13.10 -7.07 0.48
N ARG A 277 -13.85 -6.41 1.35
CA ARG A 277 -14.48 -5.12 1.06
C ARG A 277 -14.07 -4.10 2.08
N THR A 278 -13.55 -2.98 1.63
CA THR A 278 -13.41 -1.77 2.42
C THR A 278 -14.50 -0.77 2.08
N THR A 279 -14.97 -0.04 3.09
CA THR A 279 -16.03 0.96 2.95
C THR A 279 -15.67 2.18 3.78
N HIS A 280 -15.63 3.35 3.13
CA HIS A 280 -15.31 4.61 3.74
C HIS A 280 -16.48 5.57 3.56
N GLN A 281 -17.00 6.10 4.67
CA GLN A 281 -18.01 7.14 4.60
C GLN A 281 -17.36 8.47 4.22
N ILE A 282 -17.86 9.12 3.18
CA ILE A 282 -17.43 10.46 2.80
C ILE A 282 -17.86 11.44 3.88
N PHE A 283 -16.91 12.17 4.46
CA PHE A 283 -17.18 13.15 5.49
C PHE A 283 -17.56 14.50 4.86
N ASP A 284 -18.81 14.88 4.98
CA ASP A 284 -19.35 16.10 4.37
C ASP A 284 -19.21 17.33 5.26
N GLY A 285 -18.85 17.14 6.54
CA GLY A 285 -18.77 18.22 7.54
C GLY A 285 -20.11 18.86 7.83
N ASN A 286 -21.19 18.11 7.76
CA ASN A 286 -22.53 18.58 8.09
C ASN A 286 -22.63 18.93 9.58
N SER A 287 -23.49 19.85 9.95
CA SER A 287 -23.62 20.31 11.35
C SER A 287 -23.93 19.15 12.31
N GLU A 288 -24.53 18.09 11.84
CA GLU A 288 -24.87 16.87 12.60
C GLU A 288 -23.66 16.02 12.96
N ASP A 289 -22.59 16.09 12.15
CA ASP A 289 -21.35 15.38 12.43
C ASP A 289 -20.62 15.95 13.66
N PHE A 290 -20.98 17.20 14.07
CA PHE A 290 -20.39 17.90 15.20
C PHE A 290 -21.39 17.94 16.36
N GLU A 291 -21.47 16.87 17.13
CA GLU A 291 -22.40 16.77 18.23
C GLU A 291 -21.73 16.56 19.60
N GLY A 292 -22.03 17.41 20.56
CA GLY A 292 -21.55 17.25 21.93
C GLY A 292 -20.04 17.38 22.04
N LYS A 293 -19.37 16.25 22.26
CA LYS A 293 -17.91 16.14 22.46
C LYS A 293 -17.20 15.40 21.33
N ARG A 294 -17.78 15.32 20.15
CA ARG A 294 -17.20 14.55 19.07
C ARG A 294 -17.51 15.12 17.69
N ILE A 295 -16.60 14.85 16.78
CA ILE A 295 -16.80 14.95 15.34
C ILE A 295 -16.96 13.52 14.84
N THR A 296 -18.14 13.18 14.34
CA THR A 296 -18.46 11.85 13.82
C THR A 296 -17.92 11.73 12.40
N LEU A 297 -16.98 10.82 12.19
CA LEU A 297 -16.36 10.59 10.88
C LEU A 297 -17.12 9.57 10.04
N GLY A 298 -17.91 8.72 10.68
CA GLY A 298 -18.68 7.68 10.00
C GLY A 298 -17.99 6.32 10.00
N VAL A 299 -18.36 5.50 9.04
CA VAL A 299 -17.79 4.18 8.78
C VAL A 299 -16.48 4.36 8.02
N GLY A 300 -15.45 3.59 8.36
CA GLY A 300 -14.18 3.67 7.65
C GLY A 300 -13.08 2.84 8.28
N ASN A 301 -11.89 2.97 7.73
CA ASN A 301 -10.67 2.39 8.24
C ASN A 301 -9.89 3.42 9.09
N THR A 302 -9.16 2.97 10.11
CA THR A 302 -8.31 3.84 10.93
C THR A 302 -7.10 4.39 10.19
N ASP A 303 -6.67 3.73 9.13
CA ASP A 303 -5.50 4.14 8.36
C ASP A 303 -5.72 5.49 7.64
N ASP A 304 -6.97 5.82 7.34
CA ASP A 304 -7.33 7.09 6.71
C ASP A 304 -7.55 8.22 7.70
N ILE A 305 -7.46 7.96 9.01
CA ILE A 305 -7.68 8.95 10.05
C ILE A 305 -6.33 9.39 10.62
N ALA A 306 -6.02 10.67 10.46
CA ALA A 306 -4.93 11.32 11.18
C ALA A 306 -5.44 12.58 11.86
N VAL A 307 -5.06 12.80 13.12
CA VAL A 307 -5.52 13.94 13.93
C VAL A 307 -4.36 14.64 14.59
N GLN A 308 -4.25 15.93 14.38
CA GLN A 308 -3.27 16.78 15.08
C GLN A 308 -3.94 17.98 15.71
N LYS A 309 -3.54 18.32 16.93
CA LYS A 309 -4.06 19.47 17.68
C LYS A 309 -2.97 20.51 17.86
N SER A 310 -3.39 21.80 17.88
CA SER A 310 -2.49 22.87 18.33
C SER A 310 -2.11 22.70 19.80
N GLU A 311 -1.00 23.30 20.25
CA GLU A 311 -0.54 23.17 21.65
C GLU A 311 -1.58 23.67 22.64
N ASN A 312 -2.27 24.77 22.33
CA ASN A 312 -3.36 25.31 23.16
C ASN A 312 -4.67 24.52 23.02
N GLU A 313 -4.72 23.47 22.16
CA GLU A 313 -5.87 22.64 21.85
C GLU A 313 -7.10 23.43 21.33
N HIS A 314 -6.92 24.61 20.75
CA HIS A 314 -8.03 25.36 20.17
C HIS A 314 -8.37 24.90 18.76
N TYR A 315 -7.40 24.39 18.03
CA TYR A 315 -7.55 23.97 16.65
C TYR A 315 -7.19 22.49 16.49
N ILE A 316 -7.95 21.83 15.65
CA ILE A 316 -7.75 20.43 15.30
C ILE A 316 -7.71 20.34 13.78
N ALA A 317 -6.65 19.79 13.24
CA ALA A 317 -6.61 19.31 11.86
C ALA A 317 -6.81 17.79 11.85
N PHE A 318 -7.58 17.30 10.89
CA PHE A 318 -7.83 15.87 10.74
C PHE A 318 -8.03 15.51 9.28
N LYS A 319 -7.48 14.36 8.92
CA LYS A 319 -7.64 13.73 7.62
C LYS A 319 -8.82 12.77 7.69
N THR A 320 -9.63 12.76 6.66
CA THR A 320 -10.65 11.76 6.39
C THR A 320 -10.67 11.51 4.92
N ASP A 321 -10.76 10.27 4.50
CA ASP A 321 -10.99 9.90 3.11
C ASP A 321 -10.57 11.00 2.12
N GLN A 322 -9.36 11.04 1.69
CA GLN A 322 -8.78 11.98 0.71
C GLN A 322 -9.00 13.49 0.97
N GLY A 323 -9.47 13.87 2.15
CA GLY A 323 -9.75 15.23 2.53
C GLY A 323 -9.04 15.66 3.80
N LEU A 324 -8.68 16.94 3.91
CA LEU A 324 -8.09 17.54 5.10
C LEU A 324 -8.98 18.63 5.65
N TRP A 325 -9.34 18.49 6.90
CA TRP A 325 -10.22 19.40 7.62
C TRP A 325 -9.49 20.09 8.77
N ARG A 326 -9.87 21.32 9.02
CA ARG A 326 -9.49 22.07 10.24
C ARG A 326 -10.74 22.50 11.00
N TYR A 327 -10.76 22.24 12.29
CA TYR A 327 -11.85 22.61 13.17
C TYR A 327 -11.40 23.58 14.26
N ASP A 328 -12.14 24.68 14.44
CA ASP A 328 -11.94 25.67 15.50
C ASP A 328 -12.90 25.42 16.66
N GLN A 329 -12.36 24.82 17.73
CA GLN A 329 -13.13 24.58 18.96
C GLN A 329 -13.05 25.71 19.98
N SER A 330 -12.29 26.78 19.71
CA SER A 330 -12.23 27.97 20.55
C SER A 330 -13.43 28.90 20.33
N SER A 331 -14.00 28.85 19.12
CA SER A 331 -15.14 29.68 18.71
C SER A 331 -16.45 29.22 19.37
N LYS A 332 -17.27 30.15 19.81
CA LYS A 332 -18.61 29.86 20.37
C LYS A 332 -19.59 29.28 19.34
N SER A 333 -19.34 29.41 18.06
CA SER A 333 -20.19 28.94 16.97
C SER A 333 -19.63 27.69 16.25
N GLY A 334 -18.45 27.23 16.59
CA GLY A 334 -17.77 26.18 15.88
C GLY A 334 -17.58 26.51 14.38
N HIS A 335 -16.39 26.32 13.86
CA HIS A 335 -16.12 26.52 12.44
C HIS A 335 -15.21 25.43 11.93
N ALA A 336 -15.67 24.69 10.94
CA ALA A 336 -14.91 23.68 10.22
C ALA A 336 -14.56 24.20 8.83
N VAL A 337 -13.36 23.91 8.38
CA VAL A 337 -12.89 24.26 7.04
C VAL A 337 -12.33 22.99 6.39
N ASN A 338 -12.89 22.61 5.26
CA ASN A 338 -12.26 21.60 4.38
C ASN A 338 -11.12 22.28 3.64
N ILE A 339 -9.92 22.22 4.21
CA ILE A 339 -8.77 22.98 3.70
C ILE A 339 -8.15 22.36 2.44
N PHE A 340 -8.38 21.09 2.21
CA PHE A 340 -7.92 20.41 0.99
C PHE A 340 -8.78 19.20 0.65
N SER A 341 -9.15 19.06 -0.63
CA SER A 341 -9.73 17.85 -1.22
C SER A 341 -9.61 17.94 -2.73
N TYR A 342 -9.35 16.82 -3.38
CA TYR A 342 -9.49 16.70 -4.83
C TYR A 342 -10.94 16.46 -5.28
N ARG A 343 -11.84 16.12 -4.38
CA ARG A 343 -13.26 15.94 -4.69
C ARG A 343 -13.97 17.30 -4.70
N SER A 344 -14.93 17.43 -5.59
CA SER A 344 -15.89 18.54 -5.63
C SER A 344 -17.32 18.00 -5.72
N ASP A 345 -18.31 18.84 -5.41
CA ASP A 345 -19.72 18.44 -5.46
C ASP A 345 -20.21 18.04 -6.87
N THR A 346 -19.47 18.44 -7.91
CA THR A 346 -19.79 18.17 -9.31
C THR A 346 -18.99 17.02 -9.89
N ASP A 347 -18.02 16.50 -9.16
CA ASP A 347 -17.03 15.56 -9.62
C ASP A 347 -17.40 14.16 -9.10
N ASP A 348 -17.95 13.35 -9.97
CA ASP A 348 -18.27 11.97 -9.69
C ASP A 348 -17.51 11.03 -10.63
N GLY A 349 -17.01 9.93 -10.08
CA GLY A 349 -16.42 8.86 -10.84
C GLY A 349 -14.91 8.73 -10.69
N VAL A 350 -14.30 8.02 -11.65
CA VAL A 350 -12.94 7.50 -11.57
C VAL A 350 -11.84 8.55 -11.29
N ARG A 351 -12.07 9.81 -11.69
CA ARG A 351 -11.10 10.88 -11.41
C ARG A 351 -11.24 11.41 -9.98
N ALA A 352 -12.46 11.56 -9.47
CA ALA A 352 -12.70 12.01 -8.11
C ALA A 352 -12.22 10.99 -7.07
N ASP A 353 -12.41 9.71 -7.39
CA ASP A 353 -12.16 8.58 -6.49
C ASP A 353 -10.76 7.98 -6.63
N TYR A 354 -9.87 8.59 -7.46
CA TYR A 354 -8.51 8.08 -7.65
C TYR A 354 -7.67 8.24 -6.39
N ASP A 355 -7.35 7.13 -5.76
CA ASP A 355 -6.78 7.00 -4.43
C ASP A 355 -5.24 7.03 -4.36
N GLN A 356 -4.56 7.17 -5.51
CA GLN A 356 -3.10 7.10 -5.59
C GLN A 356 -2.40 8.36 -5.07
N HIS A 357 -2.91 8.91 -3.96
CA HIS A 357 -2.31 10.02 -3.23
C HIS A 357 -2.70 9.97 -1.75
N ASP A 358 -1.96 10.67 -0.92
CA ASP A 358 -2.29 10.81 0.49
C ASP A 358 -1.88 12.20 1.04
N ILE A 359 -2.35 12.50 2.26
CA ILE A 359 -2.14 13.77 2.94
C ILE A 359 -1.45 13.51 4.29
N LYS A 360 -0.37 14.22 4.57
CA LYS A 360 0.29 14.19 5.87
C LYS A 360 0.24 15.56 6.55
N ILE A 361 -0.39 15.62 7.72
CA ILE A 361 -0.39 16.81 8.56
C ILE A 361 1.01 16.95 9.18
N LEU A 362 1.64 18.09 8.99
CA LEU A 362 2.97 18.39 9.54
C LEU A 362 2.87 19.20 10.84
N SER A 363 2.03 20.23 10.84
CA SER A 363 1.86 21.09 12.01
C SER A 363 0.48 21.74 12.07
N VAL A 364 0.04 22.04 13.30
CA VAL A 364 -1.14 22.89 13.57
C VAL A 364 -0.73 23.96 14.57
N SER A 365 -0.74 25.23 14.14
CA SER A 365 -0.32 26.35 14.98
C SER A 365 -1.40 26.75 15.99
N ASP A 366 -0.99 27.47 17.04
CA ASP A 366 -1.90 28.07 18.03
C ASP A 366 -2.80 29.18 17.47
N LYS A 367 -2.57 29.58 16.22
CA LYS A 367 -3.40 30.50 15.46
C LYS A 367 -4.40 29.78 14.54
N GLY A 368 -4.21 28.48 14.33
CA GLY A 368 -5.02 27.64 13.46
C GLY A 368 -4.50 27.53 12.03
N ASP A 369 -3.25 27.91 11.78
CA ASP A 369 -2.59 27.61 10.51
C ASP A 369 -2.24 26.12 10.47
N VAL A 370 -2.23 25.53 9.29
CA VAL A 370 -1.92 24.11 9.09
C VAL A 370 -0.90 23.97 7.98
N ASP A 371 0.20 23.28 8.29
CA ASP A 371 1.19 22.87 7.31
C ASP A 371 0.99 21.39 7.00
N PHE A 372 0.98 21.03 5.72
CA PHE A 372 0.73 19.64 5.30
C PHE A 372 1.39 19.31 3.96
N LEU A 373 1.62 18.01 3.75
CA LEU A 373 2.02 17.46 2.46
C LEU A 373 0.85 16.79 1.77
N VAL A 374 0.82 16.89 0.46
CA VAL A 374 0.06 15.99 -0.43
C VAL A 374 1.09 15.27 -1.28
N TYR A 375 1.04 13.96 -1.34
CA TYR A 375 2.05 13.17 -2.05
C TYR A 375 1.42 12.01 -2.81
N GLY A 376 2.07 11.61 -3.90
CA GLY A 376 1.57 10.66 -4.87
C GLY A 376 1.14 11.35 -6.17
N TYR A 377 0.05 10.88 -6.77
CA TYR A 377 -0.49 11.42 -8.01
C TYR A 377 -1.22 12.76 -7.78
N VAL A 378 -0.81 13.78 -8.49
CA VAL A 378 -1.46 15.09 -8.44
C VAL A 378 -2.68 15.07 -9.36
N ASN A 379 -3.84 15.06 -8.76
CA ASN A 379 -5.11 14.80 -9.46
C ASN A 379 -5.74 16.06 -10.07
N ARG A 380 -5.32 17.26 -9.64
CA ARG A 380 -5.86 18.56 -10.05
C ARG A 380 -4.79 19.64 -10.03
N GLY A 381 -5.08 20.75 -10.68
CA GLY A 381 -4.29 21.96 -10.60
C GLY A 381 -3.10 21.98 -11.55
N SER A 382 -2.14 22.88 -11.28
CA SER A 382 -1.01 23.15 -12.19
C SER A 382 -0.04 21.98 -12.40
N HIS A 383 -0.06 21.00 -11.50
CA HIS A 383 0.78 19.81 -11.55
C HIS A 383 -0.03 18.53 -11.82
N GLU A 384 -1.28 18.66 -12.31
CA GLU A 384 -2.11 17.50 -12.68
C GLU A 384 -1.34 16.54 -13.61
N GLY A 385 -1.39 15.24 -13.28
CA GLY A 385 -0.69 14.20 -14.05
C GLY A 385 0.78 13.98 -13.69
N TYR A 386 1.30 14.68 -12.69
CA TYR A 386 2.61 14.39 -12.10
C TYR A 386 2.45 13.53 -10.83
N ASN A 387 3.46 12.72 -10.55
CA ASN A 387 3.68 12.16 -9.23
C ASN A 387 4.74 12.99 -8.50
N GLY A 388 4.56 13.16 -7.19
CA GLY A 388 5.52 13.91 -6.39
C GLY A 388 5.04 14.23 -5.00
N ILE A 389 5.69 15.23 -4.41
CA ILE A 389 5.39 15.75 -3.07
C ILE A 389 5.11 17.24 -3.19
N LEU A 390 3.96 17.65 -2.70
CA LEU A 390 3.49 19.03 -2.63
C LEU A 390 3.48 19.48 -1.17
N TYR A 391 4.04 20.65 -0.88
CA TYR A 391 3.93 21.26 0.43
C TYR A 391 2.95 22.42 0.38
N TYR A 392 1.93 22.32 1.21
CA TYR A 392 0.87 23.29 1.35
C TYR A 392 0.88 23.93 2.74
N ARG A 393 0.43 25.18 2.78
CA ARG A 393 0.15 25.89 4.01
C ARG A 393 -1.24 26.53 3.95
N TYR A 394 -2.06 26.24 4.94
CA TYR A 394 -3.29 26.96 5.21
C TYR A 394 -3.02 28.09 6.20
N ASP A 395 -3.27 29.32 5.79
CA ASP A 395 -3.23 30.52 6.64
C ASP A 395 -4.64 30.84 7.13
N SER A 396 -4.85 30.71 8.43
CA SER A 396 -6.14 30.90 9.08
C SER A 396 -6.60 32.36 9.13
N SER A 397 -5.67 33.33 9.04
CA SER A 397 -5.96 34.76 9.09
C SER A 397 -6.62 35.27 7.80
N ASP A 398 -6.14 34.76 6.67
CA ASP A 398 -6.62 35.13 5.33
C ASP A 398 -7.55 34.08 4.73
N ASP A 399 -7.70 32.92 5.41
CA ASP A 399 -8.51 31.79 4.98
C ASP A 399 -8.07 31.32 3.57
N THR A 400 -6.75 31.11 3.42
CA THR A 400 -6.09 30.83 2.14
C THR A 400 -5.22 29.60 2.25
N VAL A 401 -5.30 28.70 1.28
CA VAL A 401 -4.33 27.61 1.07
C VAL A 401 -3.34 28.02 0.00
N THR A 402 -2.06 27.89 0.30
CA THR A 402 -0.97 28.21 -0.63
C THR A 402 -0.14 26.95 -0.88
N GLU A 403 0.08 26.64 -2.15
CA GLU A 403 1.06 25.65 -2.58
C GLU A 403 2.43 26.34 -2.63
N ASN A 404 3.35 25.92 -1.75
CA ASN A 404 4.63 26.61 -1.61
C ASN A 404 5.69 26.00 -2.52
N PHE A 405 5.77 24.68 -2.60
CA PHE A 405 6.68 24.01 -3.53
C PHE A 405 6.16 22.63 -3.96
N PHE A 406 6.72 22.17 -5.07
CA PHE A 406 6.49 20.86 -5.64
C PHE A 406 7.80 20.14 -5.90
N ILE A 407 7.89 18.86 -5.55
CA ILE A 407 9.00 17.97 -5.85
C ILE A 407 8.47 16.88 -6.77
N ALA A 408 8.89 16.92 -8.04
CA ALA A 408 8.50 15.89 -9.01
C ALA A 408 9.27 14.58 -8.74
N ILE A 409 8.56 13.50 -8.60
CA ILE A 409 9.13 12.16 -8.35
C ILE A 409 8.45 11.17 -9.30
N PRO A 410 9.14 10.68 -10.33
CA PRO A 410 8.56 9.78 -11.33
C PRO A 410 8.52 8.33 -10.81
N GLU A 411 7.96 8.14 -9.63
CA GLU A 411 7.73 6.85 -8.99
C GLU A 411 6.25 6.69 -8.65
N VAL A 412 5.80 5.45 -8.50
CA VAL A 412 4.41 5.16 -8.11
C VAL A 412 4.12 5.60 -6.69
N TYR A 413 2.85 5.84 -6.40
CA TYR A 413 2.38 6.35 -5.11
C TYR A 413 2.92 5.55 -3.93
N GLU A 414 2.87 4.21 -3.98
CA GLU A 414 3.31 3.36 -2.87
C GLU A 414 4.78 3.55 -2.52
N GLN A 415 5.62 3.86 -3.51
CA GLN A 415 7.04 4.16 -3.25
C GLN A 415 7.20 5.51 -2.57
N ILE A 416 6.47 6.52 -3.02
CA ILE A 416 6.49 7.85 -2.40
C ILE A 416 5.93 7.76 -0.98
N CYS A 417 4.79 7.11 -0.80
CA CYS A 417 4.13 6.89 0.48
C CYS A 417 5.09 6.23 1.49
N TRP A 418 5.70 5.12 1.09
CA TRP A 418 6.63 4.40 1.95
C TRP A 418 7.79 5.30 2.44
N ASN A 419 8.37 6.12 1.56
CA ASN A 419 9.46 7.02 1.93
C ASN A 419 8.99 8.13 2.89
N ILE A 420 7.85 8.75 2.61
CA ILE A 420 7.27 9.82 3.45
C ILE A 420 6.87 9.29 4.84
N GLU A 421 6.41 8.06 4.93
CA GLU A 421 6.11 7.43 6.22
C GLU A 421 7.36 7.20 7.07
N GLN A 422 8.52 6.93 6.45
CA GLN A 422 9.77 6.80 7.19
C GLN A 422 10.14 8.10 7.90
N LEU A 423 10.04 9.23 7.22
CA LEU A 423 10.27 10.55 7.81
C LEU A 423 9.65 11.65 6.95
N ALA A 424 8.75 12.42 7.56
CA ALA A 424 8.38 13.76 7.12
C ALA A 424 8.04 14.60 8.35
N TYR A 425 9.00 15.39 8.81
CA TYR A 425 8.93 16.16 10.03
C TYR A 425 9.26 17.63 9.77
N LEU A 426 8.39 18.54 10.23
CA LEU A 426 8.59 19.99 10.17
C LEU A 426 8.99 20.50 11.55
N SER A 427 10.20 21.06 11.66
CA SER A 427 10.65 21.69 12.90
C SER A 427 9.99 23.03 13.13
N GLY A 428 9.99 23.50 14.39
CA GLY A 428 9.46 24.82 14.76
C GLY A 428 10.17 25.99 14.07
N ASP A 429 11.40 25.82 13.62
CA ASP A 429 12.17 26.82 12.84
C ASP A 429 11.82 26.79 11.34
N GLY A 430 10.91 25.91 10.89
CA GLY A 430 10.45 25.82 9.50
C GLY A 430 11.37 25.00 8.59
N LEU A 431 12.15 24.09 9.13
CA LEU A 431 12.93 23.12 8.37
C LEU A 431 12.16 21.81 8.24
N LEU A 432 11.80 21.45 7.02
CA LEU A 432 11.14 20.20 6.68
C LEU A 432 12.18 19.10 6.41
N TYR A 433 12.15 18.03 7.19
CA TYR A 433 13.00 16.86 6.98
C TYR A 433 12.20 15.76 6.27
N LEU A 434 12.77 15.22 5.20
CA LEU A 434 12.20 14.13 4.42
C LEU A 434 13.21 12.99 4.29
N TYR A 435 12.75 11.76 4.44
CA TYR A 435 13.50 10.58 4.00
C TYR A 435 13.09 10.23 2.57
N TYR A 436 14.04 10.07 1.68
CA TYR A 436 13.80 9.58 0.33
C TYR A 436 15.02 8.86 -0.25
N GLY A 437 14.80 7.65 -0.79
CA GLY A 437 15.82 6.88 -1.50
C GLY A 437 17.11 6.66 -0.70
N GLY A 438 17.01 6.31 0.60
CA GLY A 438 18.17 6.10 1.47
C GLY A 438 18.90 7.38 1.86
N SER A 439 18.26 8.53 1.70
CA SER A 439 18.84 9.85 2.06
C SER A 439 17.87 10.66 2.91
N ILE A 440 18.40 11.53 3.75
CA ILE A 440 17.64 12.50 4.53
C ILE A 440 17.91 13.88 3.97
N TYR A 441 16.86 14.57 3.60
CA TYR A 441 16.88 15.94 3.10
C TYR A 441 16.30 16.90 4.12
N GLY A 442 16.88 18.05 4.27
CA GLY A 442 16.33 19.21 4.99
C GLY A 442 15.97 20.31 4.00
N ILE A 443 14.75 20.79 4.05
CA ILE A 443 14.21 21.83 3.17
C ILE A 443 13.78 23.01 4.03
N ASP A 444 14.41 24.16 3.89
CA ASP A 444 13.92 25.39 4.52
C ASP A 444 12.66 25.85 3.78
N THR A 445 11.52 25.84 4.45
CA THR A 445 10.21 26.16 3.85
C THR A 445 10.06 27.63 3.47
N ASN A 446 10.95 28.53 3.93
CA ASN A 446 10.92 29.94 3.62
C ASN A 446 11.88 30.29 2.48
N SER A 447 13.13 29.82 2.54
CA SER A 447 14.15 30.12 1.52
C SER A 447 14.13 29.14 0.36
N LEU A 448 13.50 27.95 0.55
CA LEU A 448 13.48 26.81 -0.37
C LEU A 448 14.87 26.23 -0.65
N GLU A 449 15.82 26.47 0.26
CA GLU A 449 17.13 25.81 0.20
C GLU A 449 17.00 24.33 0.62
N VAL A 450 17.63 23.45 -0.17
CA VAL A 450 17.68 22.02 0.09
C VAL A 450 19.06 21.63 0.55
N VAL A 451 19.17 20.92 1.66
CA VAL A 451 20.41 20.40 2.23
C VAL A 451 20.28 18.89 2.43
N THR A 452 21.27 18.14 1.99
CA THR A 452 21.33 16.71 2.28
C THR A 452 21.99 16.49 3.63
N ILE A 453 21.26 15.88 4.57
CA ILE A 453 21.70 15.62 5.94
C ILE A 453 22.52 14.32 6.02
N ALA A 454 22.04 13.26 5.38
CA ALA A 454 22.68 11.95 5.33
C ALA A 454 22.34 11.24 4.01
N THR A 455 23.24 10.39 3.54
CA THR A 455 23.07 9.59 2.31
C THR A 455 23.56 8.16 2.53
N GLY A 456 23.13 7.23 1.68
CA GLY A 456 23.57 5.84 1.72
C GLY A 456 23.04 5.09 2.93
N LEU A 457 21.93 5.54 3.49
CA LEU A 457 21.28 4.88 4.61
C LEU A 457 20.64 3.57 4.15
N GLN A 458 21.00 2.49 4.80
CA GLN A 458 20.34 1.22 4.58
C GLN A 458 18.98 1.22 5.30
N GLU A 459 17.90 0.89 4.60
CA GLU A 459 16.53 0.95 5.13
C GLU A 459 16.38 0.31 6.52
N SER A 460 16.86 -0.91 6.68
CA SER A 460 16.79 -1.57 7.99
C SER A 460 17.80 -1.04 9.00
N GLY A 461 18.66 -0.12 8.66
CA GLY A 461 19.62 0.57 9.55
C GLY A 461 19.18 1.97 9.95
N PHE A 462 17.96 2.37 9.58
CA PHE A 462 17.34 3.65 9.89
C PHE A 462 16.02 3.41 10.65
N ALA A 463 15.68 4.31 11.56
CA ALA A 463 14.38 4.39 12.20
C ALA A 463 14.09 5.84 12.62
N SER A 464 12.80 6.19 12.68
CA SER A 464 12.27 7.42 13.26
C SER A 464 11.42 7.12 14.49
N SER A 465 11.34 8.07 15.44
CA SER A 465 10.45 7.96 16.58
C SER A 465 8.97 8.16 16.18
N ASP A 466 8.05 7.79 17.07
CA ASP A 466 6.60 7.96 16.80
C ASP A 466 6.22 9.43 16.50
N THR A 467 6.93 10.38 17.08
CA THR A 467 6.75 11.82 16.82
C THR A 467 7.50 12.28 15.57
N GLN A 468 8.40 11.44 15.03
CA GLN A 468 9.38 11.75 14.00
C GLN A 468 10.37 12.89 14.37
N GLN A 469 10.34 13.38 15.61
CA GLN A 469 11.29 14.36 16.11
C GLN A 469 12.70 13.79 16.29
N TYR A 470 12.81 12.48 16.55
CA TYR A 470 14.09 11.79 16.70
C TYR A 470 14.25 10.75 15.59
N ILE A 471 15.46 10.69 15.06
CA ILE A 471 15.86 9.66 14.09
C ILE A 471 17.14 8.99 14.57
N ALA A 472 17.29 7.72 14.23
CA ALA A 472 18.51 6.98 14.46
C ALA A 472 18.95 6.24 13.21
N TYR A 473 20.24 6.26 12.89
CA TYR A 473 20.78 5.52 11.77
C TYR A 473 22.17 4.98 12.04
N GLN A 474 22.44 3.82 11.44
CA GLN A 474 23.75 3.19 11.48
C GLN A 474 24.70 3.92 10.52
N ASN A 475 26.00 3.82 10.76
CA ASN A 475 26.94 4.52 9.88
C ASN A 475 26.83 4.00 8.44
N PRO A 476 26.66 4.91 7.45
CA PRO A 476 26.44 4.54 6.05
C PRO A 476 27.61 3.77 5.41
N ASP A 477 28.83 3.99 5.92
CA ASP A 477 30.04 3.34 5.40
C ASP A 477 30.22 1.89 5.90
N ALA A 478 29.27 1.35 6.68
CA ALA A 478 29.33 -0.03 7.10
C ALA A 478 29.11 -0.99 5.92
N GLU A 479 29.80 -2.13 5.95
CA GLU A 479 29.65 -3.17 4.92
C GLU A 479 28.18 -3.61 4.76
N ASP A 480 27.50 -3.77 5.89
CA ASP A 480 26.07 -4.06 5.98
C ASP A 480 25.49 -3.60 7.34
N ILE A 481 24.20 -3.80 7.53
CA ILE A 481 23.49 -3.44 8.77
C ILE A 481 23.95 -4.22 10.02
N TYR A 482 24.67 -5.32 9.87
CA TYR A 482 25.15 -6.16 10.97
C TYR A 482 26.60 -5.81 11.40
N HIS A 483 27.30 -5.04 10.58
CA HIS A 483 28.70 -4.69 10.80
C HIS A 483 28.92 -3.19 11.07
N ALA A 484 27.84 -2.48 11.47
CA ALA A 484 27.94 -1.07 11.79
C ALA A 484 28.62 -0.84 13.16
N GLY A 485 29.64 0.00 13.22
CA GLY A 485 30.40 0.29 14.46
C GLY A 485 29.77 1.39 15.31
N LYS A 486 28.82 2.16 14.77
CA LYS A 486 28.15 3.26 15.46
C LYS A 486 26.73 3.50 14.98
N ILE A 487 25.94 4.10 15.88
CA ILE A 487 24.62 4.65 15.57
C ILE A 487 24.66 6.16 15.82
N THR A 488 24.09 6.94 14.93
CA THR A 488 23.87 8.38 15.11
C THR A 488 22.40 8.59 15.50
N LEU A 489 22.16 9.23 16.63
CA LEU A 489 20.86 9.69 17.10
C LEU A 489 20.77 11.19 16.87
N VAL A 490 19.75 11.66 16.20
CA VAL A 490 19.54 13.07 15.88
C VAL A 490 18.20 13.54 16.43
N ASN A 491 18.22 14.70 17.08
CA ASN A 491 17.02 15.47 17.41
C ASN A 491 16.80 16.50 16.31
N LEU A 492 15.75 16.34 15.51
CA LEU A 492 15.46 17.18 14.36
C LEU A 492 14.93 18.57 14.75
N GLU A 493 14.33 18.71 15.92
CA GLU A 493 13.89 20.01 16.43
C GLU A 493 15.05 20.92 16.81
N SER A 494 16.05 20.37 17.50
CA SER A 494 17.22 21.15 17.91
C SER A 494 18.43 21.02 16.96
N ASN A 495 18.33 20.19 15.95
CA ASN A 495 19.40 19.80 15.02
C ASN A 495 20.68 19.32 15.75
N GLN A 496 20.48 18.64 16.89
CA GLN A 496 21.59 18.07 17.67
C GLN A 496 21.75 16.60 17.36
N SER A 497 22.98 16.16 17.16
CA SER A 497 23.31 14.76 16.94
C SER A 497 24.21 14.21 18.03
N SER A 498 24.03 12.96 18.36
CA SER A 498 24.84 12.20 19.31
C SER A 498 25.23 10.87 18.71
N GLU A 499 26.46 10.42 18.96
CA GLU A 499 26.95 9.13 18.49
C GLU A 499 26.94 8.11 19.62
N ILE A 500 26.40 6.92 19.33
CA ILE A 500 26.41 5.74 20.20
C ILE A 500 27.48 4.81 19.65
N GLN A 501 28.42 4.41 20.51
CA GLN A 501 29.49 3.46 20.17
C GLN A 501 29.56 2.40 21.27
N GLY A 502 29.91 1.18 20.93
CA GLY A 502 29.93 0.07 21.87
C GLY A 502 31.04 -0.95 21.60
N GLY A 503 31.12 -1.99 22.44
CA GLY A 503 32.10 -3.05 22.35
C GLY A 503 31.85 -4.10 21.25
N GLY A 504 30.89 -3.90 20.37
CA GLY A 504 30.50 -4.77 19.26
C GLY A 504 29.93 -4.00 18.12
N TYR A 505 29.31 -4.71 17.16
CA TYR A 505 28.54 -4.04 16.12
C TYR A 505 27.19 -3.62 16.66
N LEU A 506 26.65 -2.53 16.15
CA LEU A 506 25.42 -1.94 16.61
C LEU A 506 24.32 -2.06 15.55
N ARG A 507 23.12 -2.41 15.97
CA ARG A 507 21.95 -2.61 15.12
C ARG A 507 20.81 -1.72 15.58
N VAL A 508 20.35 -0.79 14.75
CA VAL A 508 19.10 -0.06 14.99
C VAL A 508 17.94 -1.05 14.89
N ILE A 509 17.06 -1.08 15.89
CA ILE A 509 15.85 -1.92 15.91
C ILE A 509 14.61 -1.07 15.67
N GLY A 510 14.53 0.09 16.34
CA GLY A 510 13.39 1.00 16.22
C GLY A 510 13.29 1.94 17.41
N PHE A 511 12.12 2.51 17.58
CA PHE A 511 11.80 3.37 18.72
C PHE A 511 10.58 2.83 19.47
N ASN A 512 10.48 3.19 20.73
CA ASN A 512 9.28 3.12 21.51
C ASN A 512 8.98 4.54 22.01
N GLN A 513 8.02 5.21 21.38
CA GLN A 513 7.88 6.66 21.44
C GLN A 513 9.18 7.35 20.99
N ASP A 514 9.88 8.05 21.90
CA ASP A 514 11.16 8.70 21.62
C ASP A 514 12.37 7.95 22.19
N ASP A 515 12.17 6.81 22.85
CA ASP A 515 13.26 5.98 23.37
C ASP A 515 13.80 5.05 22.25
N LEU A 516 15.10 5.17 21.94
CA LEU A 516 15.75 4.35 20.92
C LEU A 516 15.99 2.93 21.43
N ILE A 517 15.64 1.95 20.62
CA ILE A 517 15.93 0.52 20.84
C ILE A 517 17.00 0.11 19.84
N TYR A 518 18.11 -0.40 20.36
CA TYR A 518 19.18 -0.93 19.53
C TYR A 518 19.75 -2.23 20.08
N GLY A 519 20.35 -3.01 19.22
CA GLY A 519 21.02 -4.26 19.57
C GLY A 519 22.53 -4.14 19.48
N VAL A 520 23.23 -4.89 20.33
CA VAL A 520 24.69 -5.11 20.26
C VAL A 520 24.95 -6.51 19.72
N ILE A 521 25.75 -6.61 18.67
CA ILE A 521 26.20 -7.87 18.08
C ILE A 521 27.64 -8.12 18.57
N ASN A 522 27.84 -9.20 19.30
CA ASN A 522 29.17 -9.59 19.70
C ASN A 522 29.94 -10.16 18.50
N PRO A 523 31.11 -9.59 18.16
CA PRO A 523 31.88 -10.05 16.99
C PRO A 523 32.25 -11.56 17.02
N ALA A 524 32.31 -12.17 18.19
CA ALA A 524 32.55 -13.61 18.32
C ALA A 524 31.42 -14.47 17.72
N TYR A 525 30.22 -13.90 17.57
CA TYR A 525 29.03 -14.56 17.01
C TYR A 525 28.59 -14.00 15.65
N ALA A 526 29.33 -13.04 15.11
CA ALA A 526 28.99 -12.41 13.83
C ALA A 526 29.06 -13.38 12.61
N SER A 527 29.61 -14.58 12.79
CA SER A 527 29.58 -15.64 11.79
C SER A 527 28.42 -16.64 11.94
N ILE A 528 27.59 -16.46 12.98
CA ILE A 528 26.39 -17.29 13.16
C ILE A 528 25.26 -16.64 12.40
N TYR A 529 24.83 -17.29 11.30
CA TYR A 529 23.65 -16.88 10.57
C TYR A 529 22.48 -17.73 11.02
N THR A 530 21.37 -17.06 11.35
CA THR A 530 20.10 -17.73 11.63
C THR A 530 19.50 -18.25 10.34
N GLU A 531 18.39 -18.97 10.44
CA GLU A 531 17.58 -19.44 9.32
C GLU A 531 17.26 -18.34 8.30
N LYS A 532 17.06 -17.12 8.79
CA LYS A 532 16.74 -15.92 8.00
C LYS A 532 17.99 -15.12 7.56
N HIS A 533 19.16 -15.73 7.52
CA HIS A 533 20.42 -15.04 7.25
C HIS A 533 20.69 -13.78 8.12
N LYS A 534 20.11 -13.73 9.30
CA LYS A 534 20.27 -12.62 10.25
C LYS A 534 21.33 -12.97 11.26
N ILE A 535 22.21 -12.03 11.55
CA ILE A 535 23.20 -12.19 12.62
C ILE A 535 22.52 -11.91 13.97
N PRO A 536 22.65 -12.80 14.97
CA PRO A 536 21.94 -12.64 16.23
C PRO A 536 22.53 -11.53 17.11
N ILE A 537 21.67 -10.91 17.88
CA ILE A 537 21.99 -9.84 18.82
C ILE A 537 22.38 -10.46 20.18
N SER A 538 23.43 -9.94 20.83
CA SER A 538 23.88 -10.37 22.17
C SER A 538 23.18 -9.62 23.28
N GLU A 539 22.88 -8.33 23.06
CA GLU A 539 22.29 -7.43 24.06
C GLU A 539 21.29 -6.50 23.35
N ILE A 540 20.17 -6.22 24.01
CA ILE A 540 19.18 -5.24 23.59
C ILE A 540 19.23 -4.07 24.57
N HIS A 541 19.35 -2.85 24.07
CA HIS A 541 19.38 -1.62 24.86
C HIS A 541 18.20 -0.74 24.52
N ILE A 542 17.65 -0.08 25.53
CA ILE A 542 16.63 0.97 25.39
C ILE A 542 17.20 2.21 26.06
N ILE A 543 17.38 3.27 25.29
CA ILE A 543 17.94 4.53 25.79
C ILE A 543 16.99 5.70 25.47
N GLY A 544 16.96 6.66 26.40
CA GLY A 544 16.23 7.90 26.19
C GLY A 544 16.91 8.82 25.19
N PRO A 545 16.19 9.89 24.75
CA PRO A 545 16.75 10.90 23.86
C PRO A 545 17.98 11.62 24.41
N ASP A 546 18.14 11.63 25.73
CA ASP A 546 19.29 12.18 26.46
C ASP A 546 20.44 11.20 26.61
N LEU A 547 20.39 10.06 25.89
CA LEU A 547 21.31 8.92 26.01
C LEU A 547 21.30 8.22 27.38
N SER A 548 20.35 8.51 28.24
CA SER A 548 20.20 7.79 29.50
C SER A 548 19.78 6.34 29.26
N ASP A 549 20.51 5.41 29.87
CA ASP A 549 20.15 4.00 29.81
C ASP A 549 18.88 3.75 30.62
N LYS A 550 17.81 3.34 29.93
CA LYS A 550 16.52 2.99 30.50
C LYS A 550 16.48 1.52 30.92
N THR A 551 16.98 0.67 30.05
CA THR A 551 16.99 -0.78 30.25
C THR A 551 17.97 -1.43 29.29
N SER A 552 18.70 -2.43 29.78
CA SER A 552 19.46 -3.36 28.97
C SER A 552 19.03 -4.80 29.24
N TYR A 553 19.00 -5.61 28.20
CA TYR A 553 18.63 -7.02 28.29
C TYR A 553 19.71 -7.88 27.67
N ALA A 554 20.33 -8.72 28.51
CA ALA A 554 21.31 -9.72 28.14
C ALA A 554 21.10 -10.98 28.96
N LYS A 555 21.38 -12.14 28.41
CA LYS A 555 21.36 -13.40 29.17
C LYS A 555 22.57 -14.26 28.80
N ASP A 556 23.26 -14.77 29.82
CA ASP A 556 24.44 -15.59 29.62
C ASP A 556 24.16 -16.82 28.77
N GLY A 557 24.94 -16.98 27.70
CA GLY A 557 24.86 -18.13 26.79
C GLY A 557 23.66 -18.11 25.86
N LEU A 558 22.92 -16.99 25.79
CA LEU A 558 21.81 -16.81 24.84
C LEU A 558 22.10 -15.63 23.93
N LEU A 559 21.56 -15.74 22.70
CA LEU A 559 21.51 -14.68 21.70
C LEU A 559 20.06 -14.45 21.30
N PHE A 560 19.77 -13.32 20.66
CA PHE A 560 18.42 -12.88 20.33
C PHE A 560 18.28 -12.69 18.83
N THR A 561 17.18 -13.16 18.28
CA THR A 561 16.82 -13.02 16.86
C THR A 561 15.39 -12.53 16.74
N ASN A 562 15.00 -12.12 15.53
CA ASN A 562 13.62 -11.65 15.24
C ASN A 562 13.15 -10.56 16.22
N VAL A 563 14.08 -9.68 16.61
CA VAL A 563 13.75 -8.58 17.52
C VAL A 563 12.87 -7.59 16.79
N ARG A 564 11.66 -7.39 17.29
CA ARG A 564 10.65 -6.49 16.68
C ARG A 564 9.93 -5.70 17.77
N VAL A 565 9.67 -4.44 17.48
CA VAL A 565 8.87 -3.56 18.32
C VAL A 565 7.42 -3.65 17.85
N SER A 566 6.51 -3.92 18.75
CA SER A 566 5.08 -3.91 18.50
C SER A 566 4.39 -3.22 19.66
N GLY A 567 4.03 -2.01 19.44
CA GLY A 567 3.46 -1.21 20.48
C GLY A 567 4.43 -0.99 21.64
N THR A 568 3.94 -1.26 22.85
CA THR A 568 4.75 -1.18 24.08
C THR A 568 5.63 -2.40 24.33
N ARG A 569 5.71 -3.32 23.36
CA ARG A 569 6.38 -4.60 23.52
C ARG A 569 7.51 -4.76 22.53
N ILE A 570 8.62 -5.34 22.99
CA ILE A 570 9.72 -5.77 22.16
C ILE A 570 9.74 -7.30 22.24
N HIS A 571 9.35 -7.95 21.17
CA HIS A 571 9.33 -9.40 21.03
C HIS A 571 10.64 -9.87 20.42
N PHE A 572 11.13 -11.03 20.84
CA PHE A 572 12.32 -11.65 20.27
C PHE A 572 12.40 -13.14 20.59
N ASP A 573 13.08 -13.86 19.71
CA ASP A 573 13.41 -15.26 19.91
C ASP A 573 14.76 -15.40 20.58
N LYS A 574 14.89 -16.41 21.44
CA LYS A 574 16.15 -16.76 22.07
C LYS A 574 16.75 -17.97 21.40
N ILE A 575 18.05 -17.92 21.13
CA ILE A 575 18.82 -19.02 20.60
C ILE A 575 20.06 -19.27 21.48
N ARG A 576 20.56 -20.50 21.45
CA ARG A 576 21.80 -20.90 22.10
C ARG A 576 22.81 -21.32 21.05
N PRO A 577 23.98 -20.67 20.98
CA PRO A 577 25.07 -21.10 20.14
C PRO A 577 25.54 -22.50 20.52
N VAL A 578 25.84 -23.37 19.54
CA VAL A 578 26.42 -24.68 19.70
C VAL A 578 27.65 -24.80 18.80
N GLU A 579 28.45 -25.88 18.98
CA GLU A 579 29.65 -26.07 18.19
C GLU A 579 29.36 -26.10 16.68
N GLY A 580 30.31 -25.56 15.89
CA GLY A 580 30.24 -25.56 14.42
C GLY A 580 29.42 -24.43 13.82
N GLY A 581 29.22 -23.30 14.53
CA GLY A 581 28.51 -22.13 14.02
C GLY A 581 27.00 -22.33 13.92
N ARG A 582 26.50 -23.38 14.56
CA ARG A 582 25.05 -23.67 14.66
C ARG A 582 24.44 -23.11 15.93
N TYR A 583 23.13 -23.20 16.06
CA TYR A 583 22.38 -22.78 17.25
C TYR A 583 21.19 -23.70 17.48
N GLU A 584 20.68 -23.63 18.71
CA GLU A 584 19.43 -24.29 19.12
C GLU A 584 18.43 -23.24 19.58
N ALA A 585 17.15 -23.42 19.24
CA ALA A 585 16.08 -22.57 19.75
C ALA A 585 15.99 -22.71 21.28
N ALA A 586 15.83 -21.56 21.96
CA ALA A 586 15.75 -21.49 23.43
C ALA A 586 14.45 -20.80 23.89
N GLY A 587 13.43 -20.73 23.02
CA GLY A 587 12.13 -20.13 23.28
C GLY A 587 12.10 -18.64 22.99
N GLU A 588 10.96 -18.02 23.23
CA GLU A 588 10.70 -16.60 23.02
C GLU A 588 10.75 -15.80 24.31
N ASP A 589 10.86 -14.48 24.23
CA ASP A 589 10.72 -13.56 25.34
C ASP A 589 10.18 -12.21 24.89
N THR A 590 9.75 -11.39 25.86
CA THR A 590 9.18 -10.07 25.56
C THR A 590 9.62 -9.07 26.63
N ILE A 591 10.16 -7.94 26.21
CA ILE A 591 10.34 -6.77 27.08
C ILE A 591 9.09 -5.91 26.96
N ILE A 592 8.51 -5.53 28.10
CA ILE A 592 7.30 -4.70 28.15
C ILE A 592 7.68 -3.31 28.64
N SER A 593 7.37 -2.28 27.87
CA SER A 593 7.41 -0.90 28.31
C SER A 593 6.18 -0.61 29.19
N ASN A 594 6.40 0.08 30.30
CA ASN A 594 5.30 0.49 31.19
C ASN A 594 4.57 1.76 30.70
N ARG A 595 4.92 2.26 29.54
CA ARG A 595 4.28 3.44 28.94
C ARG A 595 3.06 3.01 28.14
N GLU A 596 1.96 3.77 28.26
CA GLU A 596 0.82 3.59 27.36
C GLU A 596 1.23 4.04 25.95
N GLN A 597 1.07 3.16 25.00
CA GLN A 597 1.25 3.53 23.59
C GLN A 597 -0.05 4.16 23.09
N SER A 598 0.06 5.32 22.50
CA SER A 598 -0.97 5.86 21.61
C SER A 598 -0.36 6.02 20.22
N ASP A 599 -1.02 5.51 19.22
CA ASP A 599 -0.71 5.89 17.85
C ASP A 599 -0.86 7.42 17.76
N ALA A 600 0.21 8.12 17.41
CA ALA A 600 0.22 9.57 17.37
C ALA A 600 -0.83 10.11 16.37
N ARG A 601 -1.10 9.37 15.29
CA ARG A 601 -2.14 9.70 14.29
C ARG A 601 -3.54 9.64 14.89
N LEU A 602 -3.79 8.70 15.79
CA LEU A 602 -5.12 8.41 16.34
C LEU A 602 -5.38 9.08 17.70
N ARG A 603 -4.56 10.05 18.11
CA ARG A 603 -4.78 10.76 19.39
C ARG A 603 -6.14 11.44 19.45
N GLY A 604 -7.01 10.96 20.36
CA GLY A 604 -8.37 11.44 20.50
C GLY A 604 -9.36 10.88 19.50
N VAL A 605 -8.98 9.83 18.74
CA VAL A 605 -9.91 9.05 17.92
C VAL A 605 -10.52 7.93 18.76
N GLY A 606 -11.83 7.77 18.64
CA GLY A 606 -12.58 6.71 19.28
C GLY A 606 -13.62 6.12 18.34
N SER A 607 -14.27 5.05 18.78
CA SER A 607 -15.39 4.47 18.05
C SER A 607 -16.56 4.18 18.99
N TYR A 608 -17.76 4.14 18.42
CA TYR A 608 -18.96 3.69 19.12
C TYR A 608 -19.79 2.81 18.20
N THR A 609 -20.72 2.06 18.81
CA THR A 609 -21.63 1.21 18.04
C THR A 609 -22.93 1.95 17.74
N ASP A 610 -23.17 2.18 16.45
CA ASP A 610 -24.45 2.66 15.93
C ASP A 610 -25.38 1.47 15.59
N LYS A 611 -26.69 1.70 15.61
CA LYS A 611 -27.69 0.65 15.37
C LYS A 611 -27.78 0.21 13.90
N ILE A 612 -27.38 1.07 12.97
CA ILE A 612 -27.51 0.90 11.52
C ILE A 612 -26.12 0.72 10.90
N LEU A 613 -25.23 1.68 11.18
CA LEU A 613 -23.88 1.73 10.62
C LEU A 613 -22.86 0.87 11.40
N GLN A 614 -23.29 0.31 12.54
CA GLN A 614 -22.45 -0.53 13.40
C GLN A 614 -21.28 0.26 14.02
N LYS A 615 -20.03 -0.04 13.70
CA LYS A 615 -18.87 0.67 14.22
C LYS A 615 -18.67 1.98 13.47
N VAL A 616 -18.78 3.07 14.20
CA VAL A 616 -18.63 4.45 13.69
C VAL A 616 -17.47 5.11 14.41
N TRP A 617 -16.60 5.77 13.66
CA TRP A 617 -15.44 6.46 14.17
C TRP A 617 -15.75 7.93 14.48
N TYR A 618 -15.08 8.49 15.47
CA TYR A 618 -15.20 9.90 15.86
C TYR A 618 -13.90 10.45 16.42
N ILE A 619 -13.76 11.77 16.36
CA ILE A 619 -12.68 12.52 17.01
C ILE A 619 -13.25 13.17 18.27
N GLU A 620 -12.52 13.04 19.39
CA GLU A 620 -12.86 13.66 20.67
C GLU A 620 -12.53 15.15 20.66
N ILE A 621 -13.54 15.99 20.97
CA ILE A 621 -13.43 17.44 21.04
C ILE A 621 -13.94 17.97 22.37
N LYS A 622 -13.68 19.26 22.65
CA LYS A 622 -14.26 19.94 23.79
C LYS A 622 -15.78 20.08 23.61
N ASP A 623 -16.52 19.97 24.71
CA ASP A 623 -17.99 20.10 24.69
C ASP A 623 -18.42 21.47 24.16
N LEU A 624 -19.11 21.46 23.02
CA LEU A 624 -19.56 22.65 22.33
C LEU A 624 -20.97 23.12 22.79
N GLY A 625 -21.66 22.28 23.55
CA GLY A 625 -23.09 22.47 23.82
C GLY A 625 -23.93 22.27 22.54
N THR A 626 -25.12 22.86 22.52
CA THR A 626 -26.07 22.79 21.37
C THR A 626 -25.72 23.82 20.30
N LYS A 627 -24.60 23.75 19.63
CA LYS A 627 -24.21 24.74 18.64
C LYS A 627 -24.27 24.15 17.24
N HIS A 628 -24.65 25.02 16.31
CA HIS A 628 -24.51 24.69 14.88
C HIS A 628 -23.08 24.99 14.45
N VAL A 629 -22.40 24.00 13.92
CA VAL A 629 -21.09 24.17 13.30
C VAL A 629 -21.31 24.58 11.85
N ARG A 630 -20.59 25.59 11.43
CA ARG A 630 -20.57 26.03 10.05
C ARG A 630 -19.37 25.40 9.37
N SER A 631 -19.59 24.74 8.24
CA SER A 631 -18.53 24.22 7.39
C SER A 631 -18.33 25.07 6.15
N THR A 632 -17.09 25.27 5.76
CA THR A 632 -16.70 26.05 4.57
C THR A 632 -15.53 25.39 3.87
N THR A 633 -15.29 25.77 2.62
CA THR A 633 -13.97 25.63 1.99
C THR A 633 -13.16 26.92 2.19
N PRO A 634 -11.85 26.94 1.92
CA PRO A 634 -11.03 28.17 2.00
C PRO A 634 -11.55 29.24 1.04
N LYS A 635 -11.35 30.51 1.39
CA LYS A 635 -11.74 31.62 0.52
C LYS A 635 -10.90 31.70 -0.74
N ASN A 636 -9.64 31.31 -0.64
CA ASN A 636 -8.72 31.33 -1.76
C ASN A 636 -7.86 30.08 -1.79
N LEU A 637 -7.57 29.61 -2.99
CA LEU A 637 -6.53 28.62 -3.28
C LEU A 637 -5.48 29.28 -4.17
N SER A 638 -4.23 29.34 -3.71
CA SER A 638 -3.10 29.90 -4.45
C SER A 638 -2.18 28.75 -4.91
N LEU A 639 -2.48 28.19 -6.08
CA LEU A 639 -1.86 26.98 -6.60
C LEU A 639 -0.88 27.25 -7.76
N GLU A 640 -0.84 28.49 -8.28
CA GLU A 640 -0.12 28.80 -9.50
C GLU A 640 1.35 29.19 -9.31
N ARG A 641 1.88 29.17 -8.09
CA ARG A 641 3.19 29.75 -7.76
C ARG A 641 4.18 28.81 -7.10
N ALA A 642 3.89 27.54 -7.08
CA ALA A 642 4.81 26.59 -6.47
C ALA A 642 6.18 26.59 -7.18
N SER A 643 7.22 26.72 -6.39
CA SER A 643 8.57 26.52 -6.89
C SER A 643 8.83 25.03 -7.06
N ALA A 644 9.28 24.62 -8.24
CA ALA A 644 9.76 23.25 -8.42
C ALA A 644 11.11 23.09 -7.69
N LEU A 645 11.18 22.12 -6.80
CA LEU A 645 12.43 21.76 -6.11
C LEU A 645 12.95 20.42 -6.64
N ASP A 646 14.27 20.33 -6.72
CA ASP A 646 14.96 19.09 -7.07
C ASP A 646 15.77 18.61 -5.86
N LEU A 647 15.45 17.41 -5.37
CA LEU A 647 16.21 16.77 -4.28
C LEU A 647 17.55 16.20 -4.78
N ASN A 648 17.80 16.21 -6.09
CA ASN A 648 18.94 15.55 -6.72
C ASN A 648 19.06 14.08 -6.27
N ILE A 649 17.94 13.39 -6.27
CA ILE A 649 17.85 11.98 -5.88
C ILE A 649 18.80 11.18 -6.79
N THR A 650 19.83 10.60 -6.17
CA THR A 650 20.74 9.71 -6.90
C THR A 650 20.24 8.28 -6.76
N GLU A 651 20.10 7.58 -7.90
CA GLU A 651 19.83 6.14 -7.85
C GLU A 651 20.91 5.47 -6.98
N ASP A 652 20.48 4.73 -5.99
CA ASP A 652 21.37 3.89 -5.21
C ASP A 652 21.86 2.75 -6.11
N LYS A 653 23.11 2.87 -6.61
CA LYS A 653 23.74 1.82 -7.44
C LYS A 653 23.92 0.51 -6.70
N ASN A 654 23.77 0.52 -5.39
CA ASN A 654 23.80 -0.65 -4.53
C ASN A 654 22.39 -1.04 -4.06
N ALA A 655 21.34 -0.49 -4.70
CA ALA A 655 19.96 -0.86 -4.37
C ALA A 655 19.84 -2.38 -4.44
N MET A 656 19.58 -3.00 -3.30
CA MET A 656 19.38 -4.44 -3.24
C MET A 656 18.07 -4.78 -3.96
N THR A 657 18.05 -5.92 -4.63
CA THR A 657 16.80 -6.43 -5.18
C THR A 657 15.79 -6.62 -4.06
N MET A 658 14.63 -6.01 -4.21
CA MET A 658 13.54 -6.05 -3.25
C MET A 658 12.40 -6.88 -3.80
N PHE A 659 11.69 -7.54 -2.90
CA PHE A 659 10.41 -8.17 -3.18
C PHE A 659 9.28 -7.23 -2.77
N TYR A 660 8.22 -7.23 -3.55
CA TYR A 660 7.03 -6.39 -3.35
C TYR A 660 5.84 -7.30 -3.11
N ALA A 661 5.24 -7.17 -1.95
CA ALA A 661 4.12 -7.97 -1.51
C ALA A 661 2.79 -7.22 -1.73
N TYR A 662 1.82 -7.89 -2.32
CA TYR A 662 0.48 -7.34 -2.62
C TYR A 662 -0.60 -8.29 -2.13
N ALA A 663 -1.63 -7.72 -1.53
CA ALA A 663 -2.87 -8.41 -1.14
C ALA A 663 -4.02 -7.42 -1.14
N HIS A 664 -5.22 -7.87 -1.40
CA HIS A 664 -6.44 -7.06 -1.47
C HIS A 664 -6.30 -5.86 -2.41
N GLY A 665 -5.61 -6.05 -3.57
CA GLY A 665 -5.38 -5.00 -4.55
C GLY A 665 -4.35 -3.94 -4.15
N HIS A 666 -3.78 -4.02 -2.94
CA HIS A 666 -2.90 -3.00 -2.39
C HIS A 666 -1.50 -3.53 -2.07
N PHE A 667 -0.55 -2.61 -2.10
CA PHE A 667 0.82 -2.84 -1.67
C PHE A 667 0.88 -3.02 -0.15
N GLN A 668 1.37 -4.17 0.32
CA GLN A 668 1.51 -4.49 1.74
C GLN A 668 2.89 -4.20 2.28
N GLY A 669 3.89 -4.13 1.41
CA GLY A 669 5.25 -3.83 1.82
C GLY A 669 6.30 -4.31 0.82
N ARG A 670 7.53 -3.83 1.02
CA ARG A 670 8.71 -4.31 0.30
C ARG A 670 9.72 -4.87 1.27
N THR A 671 10.34 -5.97 0.91
CA THR A 671 11.26 -6.70 1.78
C THR A 671 12.50 -7.15 1.02
N ARG A 672 13.55 -7.49 1.77
CA ARG A 672 14.81 -8.00 1.20
C ARG A 672 14.78 -9.49 0.96
N THR A 673 13.92 -10.20 1.65
CA THR A 673 13.80 -11.66 1.54
C THR A 673 12.41 -12.04 1.07
N LEU A 674 12.33 -13.10 0.27
CA LEU A 674 11.04 -13.63 -0.15
C LEU A 674 10.21 -14.12 1.05
N GLU A 675 10.87 -14.63 2.09
CA GLU A 675 10.19 -15.05 3.31
C GLU A 675 9.42 -13.89 3.96
N GLU A 676 10.09 -12.74 4.18
CA GLU A 676 9.42 -11.58 4.74
C GLU A 676 8.26 -11.09 3.85
N ALA A 677 8.42 -11.13 2.52
CA ALA A 677 7.38 -10.73 1.59
C ALA A 677 6.17 -11.66 1.63
N TYR A 678 6.38 -12.97 1.59
CA TYR A 678 5.25 -13.90 1.60
C TYR A 678 4.52 -13.92 2.95
N GLU A 679 5.23 -13.72 4.07
CA GLU A 679 4.60 -13.61 5.40
C GLU A 679 3.61 -12.44 5.49
N LEU A 680 3.88 -11.32 4.79
CA LEU A 680 2.97 -10.17 4.75
C LEU A 680 1.64 -10.46 4.08
N VAL A 681 1.60 -11.43 3.17
CA VAL A 681 0.44 -11.64 2.27
C VAL A 681 -0.10 -13.07 2.29
N TYR A 682 0.47 -13.93 3.14
CA TYR A 682 0.10 -15.34 3.16
C TYR A 682 -1.35 -15.57 3.58
N ASP A 683 -1.81 -14.90 4.61
CA ASP A 683 -3.16 -15.10 5.15
C ASP A 683 -4.23 -14.51 4.22
N ASP A 684 -3.88 -13.48 3.46
CA ASP A 684 -4.78 -12.72 2.60
C ASP A 684 -4.73 -13.17 1.12
N PHE A 685 -4.25 -14.38 0.86
CA PHE A 685 -4.15 -14.96 -0.50
C PHE A 685 -3.37 -14.10 -1.51
N GLY A 686 -2.46 -13.27 -1.02
CA GLY A 686 -1.70 -12.37 -1.85
C GLY A 686 -0.58 -13.02 -2.65
N TYR A 687 0.23 -12.16 -3.25
CA TYR A 687 1.33 -12.53 -4.14
C TYR A 687 2.54 -11.62 -3.96
N VAL A 688 3.67 -12.07 -4.51
CA VAL A 688 4.95 -11.37 -4.45
C VAL A 688 5.50 -11.16 -5.85
N LEU A 689 5.86 -9.92 -6.14
CA LEU A 689 6.49 -9.49 -7.39
C LEU A 689 7.94 -9.04 -7.15
N THR A 690 8.74 -9.07 -8.22
CA THR A 690 10.02 -8.34 -8.27
C THR A 690 9.78 -6.84 -8.43
N ALA A 691 10.85 -6.05 -8.31
CA ALA A 691 10.84 -4.64 -8.67
C ALA A 691 10.33 -4.36 -10.10
N ASP A 692 10.53 -5.28 -11.00
CA ASP A 692 10.14 -5.19 -12.41
C ASP A 692 8.72 -5.67 -12.68
N GLY A 693 7.99 -6.13 -11.64
CA GLY A 693 6.64 -6.65 -11.78
C GLY A 693 6.56 -8.10 -12.23
N GLU A 694 7.69 -8.83 -12.22
CA GLU A 694 7.68 -10.26 -12.48
C GLU A 694 7.13 -11.03 -11.28
N PHE A 695 6.36 -12.05 -11.58
CA PHE A 695 5.73 -12.91 -10.58
C PHE A 695 6.75 -13.84 -9.94
N VAL A 696 6.90 -13.75 -8.62
CA VAL A 696 7.83 -14.60 -7.87
C VAL A 696 7.09 -15.72 -7.15
N TRP A 697 5.99 -15.38 -6.48
CA TRP A 697 5.23 -16.31 -5.66
C TRP A 697 3.77 -15.88 -5.51
N ASN A 698 2.85 -16.83 -5.37
CA ASN A 698 1.46 -16.57 -4.94
C ASN A 698 0.92 -17.67 -4.01
N ARG A 699 -0.06 -17.29 -3.20
CA ARG A 699 -0.73 -18.17 -2.23
C ARG A 699 -1.72 -19.13 -2.88
N VAL A 700 -2.24 -18.80 -4.04
CA VAL A 700 -3.37 -19.49 -4.70
C VAL A 700 -2.94 -20.72 -5.48
N ASP A 701 -1.67 -20.79 -5.91
CA ASP A 701 -1.15 -21.91 -6.68
C ASP A 701 -1.09 -23.18 -5.81
N LYS A 702 -2.10 -24.02 -5.92
CA LYS A 702 -2.24 -25.28 -5.18
C LYS A 702 -2.39 -26.47 -6.11
N SER A 703 -1.31 -26.94 -6.65
CA SER A 703 -1.31 -28.27 -7.25
C SER A 703 -1.32 -29.34 -6.16
N THR A 704 -2.11 -30.38 -6.33
CA THR A 704 -2.18 -31.49 -5.37
C THR A 704 -1.06 -32.51 -5.55
N MET A 705 -0.47 -32.55 -6.74
CA MET A 705 0.59 -33.47 -7.09
C MET A 705 1.42 -32.91 -8.28
N VAL A 706 2.72 -32.91 -8.12
CA VAL A 706 3.66 -32.54 -9.19
C VAL A 706 4.79 -33.56 -9.27
N THR A 707 5.26 -33.84 -10.49
CA THR A 707 6.45 -34.64 -10.72
C THR A 707 7.27 -34.02 -11.86
N ILE A 708 8.50 -33.65 -11.58
CA ILE A 708 9.44 -33.08 -12.53
C ILE A 708 10.25 -34.23 -13.15
N ARG A 709 10.14 -34.38 -14.45
CA ARG A 709 10.96 -35.35 -15.21
C ARG A 709 12.35 -34.73 -15.43
N ASN A 710 13.38 -35.55 -15.33
CA ASN A 710 14.78 -35.15 -15.55
C ASN A 710 15.26 -34.04 -14.60
N ALA A 711 14.78 -34.07 -13.34
CA ALA A 711 15.07 -33.02 -12.34
C ALA A 711 16.58 -32.73 -12.19
N THR A 712 17.43 -33.76 -12.15
CA THR A 712 18.89 -33.59 -12.04
C THR A 712 19.47 -32.82 -13.23
N ALA A 713 19.01 -33.13 -14.45
CA ALA A 713 19.49 -32.44 -15.64
C ALA A 713 19.03 -30.98 -15.68
N LEU A 714 17.78 -30.68 -15.24
CA LEU A 714 17.27 -29.33 -15.16
C LEU A 714 17.97 -28.49 -14.08
N ALA A 715 18.47 -29.12 -13.02
CA ALA A 715 19.17 -28.45 -11.95
C ALA A 715 20.69 -28.33 -12.17
N GLU A 716 21.27 -28.98 -13.19
CA GLU A 716 22.74 -29.05 -13.40
C GLU A 716 23.35 -27.65 -13.46
N GLU A 717 22.83 -26.77 -14.30
CA GLU A 717 23.32 -25.40 -14.41
C GLU A 717 23.00 -24.54 -13.14
N PRO A 718 21.78 -24.51 -12.64
CA PRO A 718 21.47 -23.81 -11.40
C PRO A 718 22.37 -24.15 -10.21
N LEU A 719 22.67 -25.44 -10.01
CA LEU A 719 23.54 -25.91 -8.92
C LEU A 719 24.94 -25.29 -8.98
N THR A 720 25.46 -24.97 -10.15
CA THR A 720 26.77 -24.31 -10.30
C THR A 720 26.79 -22.88 -9.89
N LYS A 721 25.61 -22.24 -9.79
CA LYS A 721 25.43 -20.81 -9.55
C LYS A 721 25.04 -20.49 -8.09
N LEU A 722 24.71 -21.49 -7.30
CA LEU A 722 24.21 -21.34 -5.92
C LEU A 722 25.10 -20.47 -5.01
N SER A 723 26.42 -20.58 -5.16
CA SER A 723 27.39 -19.86 -4.32
C SER A 723 27.38 -18.34 -4.52
N LYS A 724 26.70 -17.85 -5.55
CA LYS A 724 26.58 -16.42 -5.87
C LYS A 724 25.20 -15.86 -5.53
N LEU A 725 24.22 -16.75 -5.31
CA LEU A 725 22.86 -16.35 -5.05
C LEU A 725 22.77 -15.56 -3.74
N THR A 726 22.22 -14.35 -3.81
CA THR A 726 21.92 -13.52 -2.63
C THR A 726 20.42 -13.50 -2.37
N THR A 727 19.65 -12.88 -3.26
CA THR A 727 18.19 -12.69 -3.12
C THR A 727 17.47 -13.31 -4.31
N ILE A 728 17.69 -12.79 -5.49
CA ILE A 728 17.23 -13.30 -6.77
C ILE A 728 18.31 -13.02 -7.82
N ASP A 729 18.63 -14.00 -8.61
CA ASP A 729 19.56 -13.87 -9.74
C ASP A 729 18.84 -14.27 -11.02
N THR A 730 18.78 -13.36 -11.97
CA THR A 730 18.11 -13.54 -13.26
C THR A 730 19.12 -13.97 -14.34
N TYR A 731 18.79 -15.02 -15.07
CA TYR A 731 19.53 -15.58 -16.21
C TYR A 731 18.62 -15.65 -17.43
N ASP A 732 19.16 -15.87 -18.61
CA ASP A 732 18.37 -15.86 -19.85
C ASP A 732 17.13 -16.78 -19.83
N ALA A 733 17.26 -17.97 -19.23
CA ALA A 733 16.21 -18.98 -19.26
C ALA A 733 15.41 -19.11 -17.96
N TYR A 734 15.89 -18.56 -16.85
CA TYR A 734 15.26 -18.69 -15.54
C TYR A 734 15.82 -17.67 -14.55
N SER A 735 15.05 -17.41 -13.50
CA SER A 735 15.52 -16.73 -12.28
C SER A 735 15.70 -17.75 -11.16
N MET A 736 16.77 -17.61 -10.38
CA MET A 736 16.97 -18.33 -9.11
C MET A 736 16.55 -17.45 -7.96
N VAL A 737 15.74 -17.95 -7.07
CA VAL A 737 15.15 -17.20 -5.96
C VAL A 737 15.58 -17.83 -4.64
N ASN A 738 16.18 -17.03 -3.77
CA ASN A 738 16.47 -17.45 -2.41
C ASN A 738 15.16 -17.49 -1.61
N ALA A 739 14.70 -18.69 -1.29
CA ALA A 739 13.47 -18.96 -0.55
C ALA A 739 13.78 -19.53 0.87
N TYR A 740 14.92 -19.15 1.43
CA TYR A 740 15.29 -19.55 2.80
C TYR A 740 14.29 -18.99 3.80
N GLY A 741 13.92 -19.81 4.76
CA GLY A 741 12.95 -19.51 5.79
C GLY A 741 11.49 -19.83 5.44
N MET A 742 11.12 -19.88 4.16
CA MET A 742 9.77 -20.27 3.75
C MET A 742 9.43 -21.68 4.23
N ASP A 743 8.19 -21.89 4.64
CA ASP A 743 7.75 -23.26 4.93
C ASP A 743 7.76 -24.14 3.66
N LEU A 744 7.91 -25.48 3.86
CA LEU A 744 7.98 -26.40 2.73
C LEU A 744 6.75 -26.31 1.83
N SER A 745 5.55 -26.19 2.40
CA SER A 745 4.31 -26.14 1.63
C SER A 745 4.26 -24.95 0.69
N SER A 746 4.75 -23.79 1.15
CA SER A 746 4.87 -22.57 0.34
C SER A 746 5.99 -22.65 -0.68
N ALA A 747 7.12 -23.24 -0.34
CA ALA A 747 8.25 -23.44 -1.25
C ALA A 747 7.94 -24.44 -2.38
N LEU A 748 7.01 -25.37 -2.18
CA LEU A 748 6.55 -26.29 -3.26
C LEU A 748 5.90 -25.58 -4.45
N TYR A 749 5.54 -24.31 -4.30
CA TYR A 749 5.14 -23.43 -5.39
C TYR A 749 6.11 -23.50 -6.57
N PHE A 750 7.41 -23.52 -6.31
CA PHE A 750 8.43 -23.51 -7.37
C PHE A 750 8.46 -24.81 -8.19
N LEU A 751 8.03 -25.95 -7.63
CA LEU A 751 7.87 -27.17 -8.42
C LEU A 751 6.79 -27.02 -9.49
N ASN A 752 5.74 -26.25 -9.20
CA ASN A 752 4.62 -26.04 -10.12
C ASN A 752 5.07 -25.24 -11.37
N LYS A 753 6.20 -24.52 -11.28
CA LYS A 753 6.80 -23.80 -12.40
C LYS A 753 7.63 -24.68 -13.32
N GLY A 754 7.77 -25.99 -13.01
CA GLY A 754 8.39 -26.98 -13.89
C GLY A 754 9.87 -27.25 -13.63
N TYR A 755 10.44 -26.74 -12.54
CA TYR A 755 11.80 -27.00 -12.09
C TYR A 755 11.80 -27.70 -10.72
N PRO A 756 12.84 -28.51 -10.40
CA PRO A 756 12.98 -29.05 -9.06
C PRO A 756 13.31 -27.95 -8.06
N LEU A 757 12.78 -28.07 -6.85
CA LEU A 757 13.15 -27.21 -5.73
C LEU A 757 14.47 -27.69 -5.14
N ILE A 758 15.45 -26.81 -5.04
CA ILE A 758 16.73 -27.11 -4.39
C ILE A 758 16.53 -26.94 -2.88
N ALA A 759 16.95 -27.92 -2.11
CA ALA A 759 16.78 -27.95 -0.65
C ALA A 759 18.05 -28.40 0.05
N TYR A 760 18.38 -27.82 1.18
CA TYR A 760 19.53 -28.18 2.00
C TYR A 760 19.10 -28.89 3.27
N LEU A 761 19.92 -29.89 3.68
CA LEU A 761 19.85 -30.58 4.96
C LEU A 761 21.27 -30.72 5.49
N GLY A 762 21.63 -29.99 6.52
CA GLY A 762 23.01 -29.84 6.93
C GLY A 762 23.85 -29.28 5.79
N ASP A 763 24.95 -29.93 5.47
CA ASP A 763 25.81 -29.56 4.35
C ASP A 763 25.42 -30.23 3.03
N SER A 764 24.38 -31.05 3.01
CA SER A 764 23.95 -31.80 1.84
C SER A 764 22.88 -31.10 1.06
N CYS A 765 23.02 -31.03 -0.27
CA CYS A 765 22.06 -30.50 -1.20
C CYS A 765 21.19 -31.60 -1.78
N TYR A 766 19.90 -31.42 -1.82
CA TYR A 766 18.91 -32.31 -2.40
C TYR A 766 18.04 -31.57 -3.41
N LEU A 767 17.48 -32.29 -4.35
CA LEU A 767 16.45 -31.79 -5.25
C LEU A 767 15.11 -32.42 -4.87
N ILE A 768 14.14 -31.62 -4.49
CA ILE A 768 12.74 -32.04 -4.40
C ILE A 768 12.21 -32.02 -5.83
N TYR A 769 11.84 -33.18 -6.36
CA TYR A 769 11.41 -33.33 -7.74
C TYR A 769 9.97 -33.78 -7.88
N SER A 770 9.32 -34.23 -6.79
CA SER A 770 7.93 -34.62 -6.81
C SER A 770 7.32 -34.51 -5.43
N TYR A 771 6.05 -34.19 -5.39
CA TYR A 771 5.20 -34.30 -4.20
C TYR A 771 3.80 -34.76 -4.56
N ASP A 772 3.14 -35.32 -3.58
CA ASP A 772 1.71 -35.60 -3.55
C ASP A 772 1.14 -35.22 -2.17
N SER A 773 -0.12 -35.52 -1.90
CA SER A 773 -0.77 -35.16 -0.62
C SER A 773 -0.08 -35.78 0.61
N PHE A 774 0.71 -36.83 0.43
CA PHE A 774 1.27 -37.62 1.53
C PHE A 774 2.80 -37.66 1.56
N ASN A 775 3.46 -37.44 0.41
CA ASN A 775 4.88 -37.71 0.28
C ASN A 775 5.62 -36.62 -0.49
N ILE A 776 6.87 -36.43 -0.13
CA ILE A 776 7.88 -35.67 -0.86
C ILE A 776 8.93 -36.66 -1.41
N ARG A 777 9.37 -36.47 -2.64
CA ARG A 777 10.43 -37.27 -3.28
C ARG A 777 11.64 -36.42 -3.53
N LEU A 778 12.76 -36.87 -2.98
CA LEU A 778 14.04 -36.22 -3.01
C LEU A 778 15.02 -37.05 -3.87
N VAL A 779 15.92 -36.37 -4.54
CA VAL A 779 17.09 -37.00 -5.18
C VAL A 779 18.36 -36.23 -4.77
N ASP A 780 19.38 -36.96 -4.40
CA ASP A 780 20.73 -36.42 -4.24
C ASP A 780 21.34 -36.24 -5.65
N PRO A 781 21.65 -35.00 -6.06
CA PRO A 781 22.13 -34.74 -7.43
C PRO A 781 23.52 -35.31 -7.71
N VAL A 782 24.31 -35.64 -6.68
CA VAL A 782 25.67 -36.19 -6.82
C VAL A 782 25.64 -37.70 -6.92
N SER A 783 24.97 -38.38 -6.00
CA SER A 783 24.91 -39.85 -5.97
C SER A 783 23.79 -40.43 -6.81
N GLY A 784 22.79 -39.65 -7.17
CA GLY A 784 21.56 -40.10 -7.84
C GLY A 784 20.62 -40.90 -6.93
N SER A 785 20.91 -41.00 -5.63
CA SER A 785 20.07 -41.73 -4.70
C SER A 785 18.74 -41.00 -4.46
N GLN A 786 17.64 -41.78 -4.48
CA GLN A 786 16.30 -41.27 -4.31
C GLN A 786 15.74 -41.67 -2.97
N ASN A 787 15.04 -40.73 -2.31
CA ASN A 787 14.37 -40.95 -1.05
C ASN A 787 12.91 -40.51 -1.16
N VAL A 788 12.03 -41.17 -0.41
CA VAL A 788 10.63 -40.80 -0.24
C VAL A 788 10.41 -40.53 1.25
N VAL A 789 9.92 -39.40 1.57
CA VAL A 789 9.67 -38.95 2.95
C VAL A 789 8.22 -38.52 3.08
N GLY A 790 7.58 -38.88 4.19
CA GLY A 790 6.24 -38.38 4.51
C GLY A 790 6.23 -36.85 4.55
N ARG A 791 5.14 -36.25 4.12
CA ARG A 791 5.07 -34.78 4.00
C ARG A 791 5.29 -34.09 5.35
N GLU A 792 4.64 -34.56 6.41
CA GLU A 792 4.80 -34.03 7.77
C GLU A 792 6.23 -34.21 8.30
N ASP A 793 6.83 -35.38 8.03
CA ASP A 793 8.22 -35.66 8.40
C ASP A 793 9.19 -34.77 7.65
N ALA A 794 8.94 -34.51 6.35
CA ALA A 794 9.74 -33.62 5.53
C ALA A 794 9.64 -32.17 6.01
N GLU A 795 8.43 -31.69 6.33
CA GLU A 795 8.23 -30.35 6.93
C GLU A 795 8.99 -30.19 8.24
N ALA A 796 8.91 -31.17 9.12
CA ALA A 796 9.65 -31.13 10.40
C ALA A 796 11.17 -31.16 10.17
N MET A 797 11.64 -31.99 9.25
CA MET A 797 13.05 -32.17 8.90
C MET A 797 13.66 -30.87 8.32
N PHE A 798 12.99 -30.26 7.36
CA PHE A 798 13.48 -29.01 6.76
C PHE A 798 13.37 -27.83 7.72
N ARG A 799 12.29 -27.75 8.52
CA ARG A 799 12.14 -26.73 9.55
C ARG A 799 13.26 -26.80 10.59
N GLN A 800 13.66 -28.00 11.01
CA GLN A 800 14.74 -28.18 11.95
C GLN A 800 16.10 -27.73 11.38
N ASP A 801 16.26 -27.76 10.04
CA ASP A 801 17.47 -27.31 9.34
C ASP A 801 17.31 -25.88 8.76
N GLY A 802 16.28 -25.14 9.15
CA GLY A 802 16.09 -23.73 8.83
C GLY A 802 15.42 -23.50 7.47
N ASN A 803 14.70 -24.45 6.93
CA ASN A 803 13.93 -24.26 5.69
C ASN A 803 14.76 -23.64 4.55
N ARG A 804 15.93 -24.21 4.27
CA ARG A 804 16.85 -23.64 3.27
C ARG A 804 16.51 -24.13 1.87
N PHE A 805 15.67 -23.36 1.15
CA PHE A 805 15.21 -23.66 -0.20
C PHE A 805 15.72 -22.65 -1.23
N VAL A 806 15.94 -23.10 -2.45
CA VAL A 806 16.15 -22.22 -3.60
C VAL A 806 15.16 -22.61 -4.68
N GLY A 807 14.30 -21.67 -5.02
CA GLY A 807 13.32 -21.79 -6.10
C GLY A 807 13.93 -21.44 -7.45
N ILE A 808 13.39 -22.02 -8.51
CA ILE A 808 13.72 -21.70 -9.88
C ILE A 808 12.43 -21.32 -10.60
N VAL A 809 12.39 -20.10 -11.14
CA VAL A 809 11.28 -19.58 -11.94
C VAL A 809 11.75 -19.54 -13.40
N PRO A 810 11.18 -20.38 -14.28
CA PRO A 810 11.58 -20.38 -15.69
C PRO A 810 11.07 -19.11 -16.38
N HIS A 811 11.93 -18.52 -17.21
CA HIS A 811 11.47 -17.56 -18.21
C HIS A 811 10.91 -18.37 -19.38
N LYS A 812 9.72 -18.08 -19.79
CA LYS A 812 9.13 -18.70 -20.98
C LYS A 812 9.79 -18.09 -22.21
N THR A 813 10.60 -18.88 -22.90
CA THR A 813 11.26 -18.50 -24.17
C THR A 813 10.28 -18.60 -25.34
#